data_5ce36324aab27c9cfebb8c985f71e8b9
#
_entry.id   5ce36324aab27c9cfebb8c985f71e8b9
#
_cell.length_a   1.000
_cell.length_b   1.000
_cell.length_c   1.000
_cell.angle_alpha   90.00
_cell.angle_beta   90.00
_cell.angle_gamma   90.00
#
_symmetry.space_group_name_H-M   'P 1'
#
loop_
_entity.id
_entity.type
_entity.pdbx_description
1 polymer ?
#
loop_
_entity_poly.entity_id
_entity_poly.type
_entity_poly.pdbx_seq_one_letter_code
_entity_poly.pdbx_strand_id
1 'polypeptide(L)'
;MRRFIRHELFRLPLGDRSQYIPPRGEWHFPFTVPPCDFPATCRLRLLGETDYFWRWRTEWGATYAISMGVDDALTREGVAGEAYALRWPCRGDRRPCNAYLKFYREELSPGKPCRLSQWVTGEEFRCGEGTGLALELYWQKEGRHPHDVFDSPDQVVFLPYPEGSYDWQEVSTEFPMPENVACAILRMGVVEARGALKTGSPRLAPEGGENVAPPLAPTQSRRTRFNYLGENLSRRDWLECTLRVDGREIFRGEKYSSIVRRPEYTFEAGPLAPGEHLLTLTLEDDYDTAVGFVPQGLELHLLGNHDFELIGAPETVPKGEPFAALLRTTRPHVVVTTGGGRQMDFPQPGLHAFPFPPLEAQRQDIQLSSPEHQDSFTVERTEHSSPHICLGTGDAVYIPMEREDMERYLEWYVANHIGNCLCFRHSYRWGGGRGLHQEVWRTLVPLLNQLRIHYTLMVDGREVPGMTANPPEELLQGPFYLGRRAHENDGSLCYWDNKIWGTDEVPEPYGDILSRGVNPGGIQPHVRPKRREGKTWWFFDPEKCRDMKEAAQYFVENLKEAKGDSTRHSGPSTLFRYFFQAGYDCLLAEQMYGPEEVVLSSLRGASRAYGRQNFGTHLAVQWGSTPLDCREHGERLFLSLATSYLQGATEINVEEGLWRMENGYVDYDRFSHACQLHQEAFHRFRTFLEHHPRRGRLVTPAACLQGRYDGWRCFDSGKNVWCHHGEEWKPGLPEESFQLTKVFFPRARLDAVHVSQCDSSPKGWYTGTPYGPVDLLPWEGDWSPYRAVALLGWHTYRPGDGEKMLRYVRQGGTLLLGKRHLNTALGRLEPLTLPPQEEALETLLGKEWRNATGLRERQEGQGRVLYFPSPEWPAHPEVLPAYGQALQRLARECALAEERQGWIRANEDVEFAAYEQEDGHRCFYLLNIRWWDRRSARATLVQGSTERTVEVPFGEILVLECPPPPRG
;
A
#
# COMPACT_ATOMS: atom_id res chain seq x y z
N MET A 1 29.34 12.14 -15.99
CA MET A 1 29.21 11.68 -14.58
C MET A 1 30.10 10.46 -14.40
N ARG A 2 30.84 10.36 -13.30
CA ARG A 2 31.68 9.19 -13.02
C ARG A 2 30.83 7.97 -12.68
N ARG A 3 31.31 6.80 -13.04
CA ARG A 3 30.69 5.52 -12.77
C ARG A 3 31.41 4.78 -11.68
N PHE A 4 30.63 4.08 -10.89
CA PHE A 4 31.09 3.32 -9.73
C PHE A 4 30.51 1.91 -9.82
N ILE A 5 31.36 0.93 -10.10
CA ILE A 5 30.93 -0.44 -10.35
C ILE A 5 31.32 -1.42 -9.24
N ARG A 6 32.46 -1.19 -8.60
CA ARG A 6 32.88 -2.01 -7.47
C ARG A 6 32.80 -1.18 -6.21
N HIS A 7 32.19 -1.72 -5.17
CA HIS A 7 32.07 -1.03 -3.91
C HIS A 7 32.24 -1.98 -2.73
N GLU A 8 32.72 -1.41 -1.63
CA GLU A 8 32.71 -2.03 -0.31
C GLU A 8 32.01 -1.09 0.66
N LEU A 9 31.20 -1.66 1.54
CA LEU A 9 30.40 -0.96 2.52
C LEU A 9 30.97 -1.16 3.92
N PHE A 10 31.24 -0.06 4.61
CA PHE A 10 31.71 -0.07 5.99
C PHE A 10 30.74 0.70 6.87
N ARG A 11 30.20 0.01 7.88
CA ARG A 11 29.41 0.67 8.92
C ARG A 11 30.33 1.20 9.97
N LEU A 12 30.24 2.48 10.22
CA LEU A 12 31.09 3.18 11.16
C LEU A 12 30.33 3.30 12.50
N PRO A 13 30.94 2.89 13.63
CA PRO A 13 30.28 2.99 14.93
C PRO A 13 30.16 4.46 15.33
N LEU A 14 28.97 4.93 15.65
CA LEU A 14 28.72 6.30 16.09
C LEU A 14 28.89 6.51 17.60
N GLY A 15 29.16 5.46 18.36
CA GLY A 15 29.19 5.56 19.82
C GLY A 15 27.79 5.75 20.42
N ASP A 16 27.58 6.78 21.22
CA ASP A 16 26.26 7.08 21.78
C ASP A 16 25.28 7.54 20.70
N ARG A 17 24.26 6.75 20.46
CA ARG A 17 23.24 7.00 19.44
C ARG A 17 22.20 8.04 19.85
N SER A 18 22.20 8.48 21.12
CA SER A 18 21.32 9.53 21.62
C SER A 18 21.88 10.95 21.45
N GLN A 19 23.05 11.08 20.81
CA GLN A 19 23.68 12.37 20.61
C GLN A 19 22.79 13.29 19.77
N TYR A 20 22.49 14.44 20.32
CA TYR A 20 21.75 15.52 19.67
C TYR A 20 22.70 16.66 19.30
N ILE A 21 22.65 17.06 18.03
CA ILE A 21 23.37 18.20 17.52
C ILE A 21 22.40 19.39 17.54
N PRO A 22 22.63 20.40 18.40
CA PRO A 22 21.72 21.53 18.48
C PRO A 22 21.74 22.39 17.20
N PRO A 23 20.75 23.27 17.02
CA PRO A 23 20.75 24.24 15.94
C PRO A 23 22.06 25.03 15.90
N ARG A 24 22.60 25.26 14.70
CA ARG A 24 23.91 25.89 14.47
C ARG A 24 25.07 25.16 15.14
N GLY A 25 24.82 23.95 15.61
CA GLY A 25 25.83 23.11 16.25
C GLY A 25 26.76 22.47 15.21
N GLU A 26 27.85 21.96 15.72
CA GLU A 26 28.86 21.29 14.94
C GLU A 26 29.13 19.89 15.52
N TRP A 27 29.31 18.92 14.63
CA TRP A 27 29.58 17.53 14.99
C TRP A 27 30.82 17.05 14.29
N HIS A 28 31.74 16.49 15.06
CA HIS A 28 33.01 15.97 14.58
C HIS A 28 33.02 14.46 14.73
N PHE A 29 33.26 13.76 13.65
CA PHE A 29 33.31 12.31 13.65
C PHE A 29 34.58 11.78 12.95
N PRO A 30 35.53 11.20 13.71
CA PRO A 30 36.68 10.54 13.13
C PRO A 30 36.28 9.20 12.51
N PHE A 31 36.76 8.91 11.32
CA PHE A 31 36.55 7.65 10.64
C PHE A 31 37.78 7.19 9.87
N THR A 32 37.89 5.89 9.61
CA THR A 32 39.02 5.31 8.89
C THR A 32 38.57 4.86 7.51
N VAL A 33 39.27 5.28 6.47
CA VAL A 33 39.16 4.75 5.11
C VAL A 33 40.10 3.55 5.00
N PRO A 34 39.58 2.31 4.81
CA PRO A 34 40.44 1.16 4.67
C PRO A 34 41.13 1.15 3.30
N PRO A 35 42.28 0.48 3.20
CA PRO A 35 42.94 0.27 1.90
C PRO A 35 42.07 -0.60 1.00
N CYS A 36 41.98 -0.29 -0.30
CA CYS A 36 41.33 -1.10 -1.31
C CYS A 36 42.28 -1.34 -2.49
N ASP A 37 42.02 -2.41 -3.23
CA ASP A 37 42.83 -2.86 -4.37
C ASP A 37 42.35 -2.32 -5.72
N PHE A 38 41.49 -1.34 -5.71
CA PHE A 38 40.93 -0.67 -6.88
C PHE A 38 40.91 0.85 -6.72
N PRO A 39 40.95 1.63 -7.81
CA PRO A 39 40.74 3.07 -7.74
C PRO A 39 39.31 3.36 -7.20
N ALA A 40 39.27 3.97 -6.02
CA ALA A 40 38.01 4.21 -5.33
C ALA A 40 37.71 5.69 -5.15
N THR A 41 36.43 6.02 -5.21
CA THR A 41 35.85 7.25 -4.69
C THR A 41 35.03 6.92 -3.46
N CYS A 42 35.03 7.79 -2.49
CA CYS A 42 34.31 7.61 -1.24
C CYS A 42 32.95 8.31 -1.29
N ARG A 43 31.94 7.60 -0.85
CA ARG A 43 30.61 8.12 -0.58
C ARG A 43 30.29 7.91 0.89
N LEU A 44 29.86 8.97 1.56
CA LEU A 44 29.40 8.92 2.93
C LEU A 44 27.89 8.91 2.95
N ARG A 45 27.30 8.02 3.74
CA ARG A 45 25.88 7.95 3.98
C ARG A 45 25.58 8.11 5.46
N LEU A 46 24.95 9.23 5.76
CA LEU A 46 24.56 9.61 7.10
C LEU A 46 23.09 9.31 7.33
N LEU A 47 22.79 8.49 8.32
CA LEU A 47 21.46 8.23 8.79
C LEU A 47 21.17 9.11 9.99
N GLY A 48 20.02 9.75 10.02
CA GLY A 48 19.66 10.57 11.15
C GLY A 48 18.32 11.27 11.00
N GLU A 49 17.86 11.90 12.06
CA GLU A 49 16.60 12.61 12.12
C GLU A 49 16.84 14.11 12.34
N THR A 50 16.23 14.94 11.50
CA THR A 50 16.25 16.40 11.67
C THR A 50 15.04 16.88 12.45
N ASP A 51 15.28 17.71 13.46
CA ASP A 51 14.28 18.55 14.06
C ASP A 51 14.28 19.89 13.33
N TYR A 52 13.53 19.92 12.30
CA TYR A 52 13.54 21.04 11.40
C TYR A 52 12.67 22.17 11.92
N PHE A 53 13.21 23.35 11.91
CA PHE A 53 12.52 24.59 11.89
C PHE A 53 11.57 24.82 13.07
N TRP A 54 10.44 24.37 13.13
CA TRP A 54 9.46 24.65 14.15
C TRP A 54 8.99 23.37 14.81
N ARG A 55 9.71 22.65 15.29
CA ARG A 55 9.65 21.35 16.00
C ARG A 55 8.27 20.67 16.17
N TRP A 56 7.16 21.41 15.99
CA TRP A 56 5.81 20.88 16.10
C TRP A 56 5.40 20.04 14.90
N ARG A 57 4.87 18.87 15.18
CA ARG A 57 4.43 17.89 14.18
C ARG A 57 2.98 17.53 14.41
N THR A 58 2.34 17.01 13.38
CA THR A 58 0.96 16.54 13.45
C THR A 58 0.92 15.06 13.17
N GLU A 59 0.00 14.37 13.84
CA GLU A 59 -0.26 12.96 13.57
C GLU A 59 -1.14 12.78 12.35
N TRP A 60 -0.96 11.63 11.72
CA TRP A 60 -1.87 11.13 10.71
C TRP A 60 -3.29 11.08 11.27
N GLY A 61 -4.21 11.72 10.69
CA GLY A 61 -5.59 11.83 11.16
C GLY A 61 -5.94 13.20 11.78
N ALA A 62 -4.94 13.95 12.21
CA ALA A 62 -5.09 15.36 12.58
C ALA A 62 -5.01 16.31 11.39
N THR A 63 -4.87 15.77 10.24
CA THR A 63 -4.38 16.38 9.02
C THR A 63 -5.22 17.51 8.47
N TYR A 64 -6.48 17.53 8.73
CA TYR A 64 -7.35 18.53 8.13
C TYR A 64 -7.26 19.92 8.76
N ALA A 65 -6.75 20.00 9.96
CA ALA A 65 -6.75 21.25 10.70
C ALA A 65 -5.37 21.75 11.10
N ILE A 66 -4.43 20.84 11.32
CA ILE A 66 -3.15 21.19 11.93
C ILE A 66 -1.96 20.88 11.02
N SER A 67 -2.01 19.85 10.18
CA SER A 67 -0.87 19.45 9.35
C SER A 67 -0.41 20.49 8.35
N MET A 68 -1.40 21.29 7.88
CA MET A 68 -1.10 22.36 6.95
C MET A 68 -1.09 23.69 7.62
N GLY A 69 -1.49 23.70 8.78
CA GLY A 69 -2.02 24.79 9.30
C GLY A 69 -1.92 24.94 10.77
N VAL A 70 -0.80 24.59 11.40
CA VAL A 70 -0.51 25.33 12.62
C VAL A 70 -0.48 26.80 12.31
N ASP A 71 0.02 27.24 11.15
CA ASP A 71 -0.03 28.62 10.71
C ASP A 71 -1.46 29.11 10.49
N ASP A 72 -2.30 28.25 9.91
CA ASP A 72 -3.72 28.56 9.65
C ASP A 72 -4.59 28.45 10.92
N ALA A 73 -4.20 27.60 11.84
CA ALA A 73 -4.87 27.47 13.13
C ALA A 73 -4.35 28.47 14.18
N LEU A 74 -3.21 29.11 13.94
CA LEU A 74 -2.68 30.14 14.80
C LEU A 74 -3.50 31.42 14.68
N THR A 75 -3.92 31.92 15.81
CA THR A 75 -4.53 33.26 15.92
C THR A 75 -3.53 34.20 16.56
N ARG A 76 -3.47 35.44 16.07
CA ARG A 76 -2.65 36.49 16.66
C ARG A 76 -3.31 37.01 17.95
N GLU A 77 -3.55 36.12 18.88
CA GLU A 77 -4.10 36.38 20.19
C GLU A 77 -3.23 35.70 21.20
N GLY A 78 -2.39 36.42 21.87
CA GLY A 78 -1.52 35.90 22.90
C GLY A 78 -2.06 36.11 24.29
N VAL A 79 -1.60 35.28 25.24
CA VAL A 79 -1.82 35.43 26.67
C VAL A 79 -0.47 35.45 27.37
N ALA A 80 -0.37 36.23 28.44
CA ALA A 80 0.82 36.25 29.31
C ALA A 80 2.16 36.43 28.56
N GLY A 81 2.21 37.30 27.56
CA GLY A 81 3.43 37.60 26.82
C GLY A 81 3.65 36.72 25.57
N GLU A 82 2.76 35.84 25.26
CA GLU A 82 2.79 35.07 24.02
C GLU A 82 2.08 35.82 22.89
N ALA A 83 2.60 35.71 21.67
CA ALA A 83 2.02 36.43 20.53
C ALA A 83 0.91 35.65 19.82
N TYR A 84 0.83 34.34 20.04
CA TYR A 84 -0.05 33.43 19.27
C TYR A 84 -0.69 32.38 20.14
N ALA A 85 -1.90 31.98 19.73
CA ALA A 85 -2.63 30.84 20.29
C ALA A 85 -3.04 29.89 19.15
N LEU A 86 -3.11 28.59 19.45
CA LEU A 86 -3.60 27.56 18.57
C LEU A 86 -5.12 27.39 18.72
N ARG A 87 -5.86 27.59 17.66
CA ARG A 87 -7.30 27.33 17.59
C ARG A 87 -7.54 25.89 17.16
N TRP A 88 -8.23 25.13 17.98
CA TRP A 88 -8.51 23.72 17.72
C TRP A 88 -9.77 23.49 16.87
N PRO A 89 -9.77 22.45 16.02
CA PRO A 89 -10.95 22.06 15.25
C PRO A 89 -11.93 21.28 16.15
N CYS A 90 -12.96 21.93 16.66
CA CYS A 90 -13.96 21.34 17.56
C CYS A 90 -15.20 20.90 16.77
N ARG A 91 -15.13 19.76 16.07
CA ARG A 91 -16.18 19.27 15.16
C ARG A 91 -16.90 18.01 15.64
N GLY A 92 -16.49 17.48 16.77
CA GLY A 92 -17.01 16.22 17.28
C GLY A 92 -16.47 14.98 16.57
N ASP A 93 -15.35 15.09 15.87
CA ASP A 93 -14.69 13.96 15.24
C ASP A 93 -14.16 12.97 16.28
N ARG A 94 -14.41 11.69 16.07
CA ARG A 94 -13.90 10.62 16.95
C ARG A 94 -12.39 10.42 16.82
N ARG A 95 -11.81 10.88 15.74
CA ARG A 95 -10.36 10.81 15.54
C ARG A 95 -9.67 11.92 16.32
N PRO A 96 -8.64 11.60 17.09
CA PRO A 96 -7.89 12.61 17.79
C PRO A 96 -7.22 13.56 16.81
N CYS A 97 -7.28 14.85 17.11
CA CYS A 97 -6.54 15.89 16.43
C CYS A 97 -5.40 16.32 17.35
N ASN A 98 -4.17 15.99 17.01
CA ASN A 98 -3.01 16.18 17.88
C ASN A 98 -1.92 17.00 17.21
N ALA A 99 -1.24 17.83 18.02
CA ALA A 99 0.06 18.37 17.70
C ALA A 99 1.06 17.89 18.74
N TYR A 100 2.25 17.49 18.32
CA TYR A 100 3.24 16.94 19.22
C TYR A 100 4.65 17.43 18.92
N LEU A 101 5.48 17.35 19.97
CA LEU A 101 6.86 17.76 19.98
C LEU A 101 7.69 16.70 20.70
N LYS A 102 8.80 16.28 20.10
CA LYS A 102 9.72 15.32 20.71
C LYS A 102 10.91 16.03 21.34
N PHE A 103 11.29 15.56 22.50
CA PHE A 103 12.50 15.96 23.20
C PHE A 103 13.43 14.78 23.34
N TYR A 104 14.70 15.02 23.10
CA TYR A 104 15.76 14.06 23.40
C TYR A 104 16.26 14.27 24.82
N ARG A 105 16.94 13.26 25.36
CA ARG A 105 17.42 13.28 26.75
C ARG A 105 18.21 14.55 27.11
N GLU A 106 19.02 15.03 26.18
CA GLU A 106 19.89 16.19 26.34
C GLU A 106 19.13 17.50 26.54
N GLU A 107 17.88 17.53 26.09
CA GLU A 107 16.99 18.69 26.23
C GLU A 107 16.13 18.63 27.47
N LEU A 108 16.08 17.46 28.11
CA LEU A 108 15.33 17.23 29.33
C LEU A 108 16.23 17.48 30.56
N SER A 109 15.65 17.49 31.74
CA SER A 109 16.37 17.61 32.99
C SER A 109 16.15 16.37 33.86
N PRO A 110 16.78 15.20 33.53
CA PRO A 110 16.55 13.96 34.25
C PRO A 110 16.84 14.11 35.76
N GLY A 111 15.99 13.50 36.58
CA GLY A 111 16.09 13.54 38.03
C GLY A 111 15.64 14.83 38.73
N LYS A 112 15.24 15.86 37.96
CA LYS A 112 14.75 17.11 38.52
C LYS A 112 13.25 17.20 38.58
N PRO A 113 12.66 17.89 39.58
CA PRO A 113 11.27 18.30 39.53
C PRO A 113 11.04 19.18 38.29
N CYS A 114 9.93 18.93 37.58
CA CYS A 114 9.54 19.68 36.40
C CYS A 114 8.08 20.12 36.52
N ARG A 115 7.76 21.26 35.92
CA ARG A 115 6.39 21.76 35.79
C ARG A 115 5.97 21.65 34.34
N LEU A 116 4.82 21.02 34.09
CA LEU A 116 4.11 21.02 32.82
C LEU A 116 2.94 21.96 32.93
N SER A 117 2.78 22.91 32.00
CA SER A 117 1.64 23.85 32.02
C SER A 117 1.28 24.36 30.63
N GLN A 118 0.04 24.85 30.51
CA GLN A 118 -0.46 25.50 29.31
C GLN A 118 -1.62 26.43 29.64
N TRP A 119 -1.70 27.55 28.93
CA TRP A 119 -2.87 28.43 28.95
C TRP A 119 -3.92 27.95 27.99
N VAL A 120 -5.19 27.95 28.43
CA VAL A 120 -6.35 27.48 27.65
C VAL A 120 -7.54 28.41 27.82
N THR A 121 -8.38 28.56 26.78
CA THR A 121 -9.66 29.24 26.84
C THR A 121 -10.69 28.48 26.03
N GLY A 122 -11.92 28.39 26.53
CA GLY A 122 -13.01 27.64 25.89
C GLY A 122 -14.30 28.43 25.80
N GLU A 123 -15.09 28.18 24.77
CA GLU A 123 -16.45 28.67 24.59
C GLU A 123 -17.37 27.50 24.29
N GLU A 124 -18.32 27.22 25.19
CA GLU A 124 -19.19 26.04 25.11
C GLU A 124 -18.43 24.72 24.81
N PHE A 125 -17.19 24.66 25.24
CA PHE A 125 -16.29 23.56 24.91
C PHE A 125 -16.74 22.25 25.57
N ARG A 126 -16.81 21.18 24.77
CA ARG A 126 -17.08 19.80 25.16
C ARG A 126 -16.11 18.89 24.46
N CYS A 127 -15.66 17.82 25.10
CA CYS A 127 -14.69 16.92 24.50
C CYS A 127 -14.81 15.48 25.01
N GLY A 128 -14.18 14.56 24.28
CA GLY A 128 -14.00 13.18 24.66
C GLY A 128 -12.78 12.96 25.53
N GLU A 129 -12.69 11.76 26.08
CA GLU A 129 -11.54 11.31 26.87
C GLU A 129 -10.23 11.40 26.05
N GLY A 130 -9.15 11.80 26.70
CA GLY A 130 -7.84 12.01 26.04
C GLY A 130 -7.61 13.42 25.49
N THR A 131 -8.56 14.34 25.65
CA THR A 131 -8.39 15.74 25.29
C THR A 131 -7.57 16.49 26.33
N GLY A 132 -6.41 17.01 25.93
CA GLY A 132 -5.53 17.71 26.86
C GLY A 132 -4.08 17.85 26.38
N LEU A 133 -3.22 18.20 27.35
CA LEU A 133 -1.78 18.20 27.20
C LEU A 133 -1.19 16.97 27.86
N ALA A 134 -0.46 16.16 27.11
CA ALA A 134 0.21 14.95 27.61
C ALA A 134 1.72 15.05 27.44
N LEU A 135 2.48 14.61 28.42
CA LEU A 135 3.90 14.35 28.29
C LEU A 135 4.11 12.84 28.42
N GLU A 136 4.41 12.21 27.30
CA GLU A 136 4.72 10.78 27.19
C GLU A 136 6.23 10.59 27.41
N LEU A 137 6.60 9.78 28.39
CA LEU A 137 7.99 9.54 28.78
C LEU A 137 8.40 8.14 28.35
N TYR A 138 9.55 8.03 27.73
CA TYR A 138 10.15 6.78 27.25
C TYR A 138 11.48 6.57 27.94
N TRP A 139 11.66 5.39 28.52
CA TRP A 139 12.85 5.07 29.29
C TRP A 139 13.94 4.46 28.42
N GLN A 140 15.18 4.64 28.84
CA GLN A 140 16.32 3.93 28.28
C GLN A 140 16.13 2.41 28.50
N LYS A 141 16.10 1.66 27.40
CA LYS A 141 16.00 0.19 27.42
C LYS A 141 16.96 -0.37 26.38
N GLU A 142 17.53 -1.54 26.66
CA GLU A 142 18.36 -2.25 25.69
C GLU A 142 17.57 -2.53 24.42
N GLY A 143 18.15 -2.20 23.27
CA GLY A 143 17.50 -2.38 21.95
C GLY A 143 16.46 -1.33 21.57
N ARG A 144 16.05 -0.44 22.49
CA ARG A 144 15.18 0.68 22.18
C ARG A 144 15.99 1.90 21.72
N HIS A 145 15.69 2.38 20.52
CA HIS A 145 16.21 3.68 20.09
C HIS A 145 15.32 4.82 20.56
N PRO A 146 15.90 6.00 20.89
CA PRO A 146 15.11 7.20 21.20
C PRO A 146 14.17 7.62 20.07
N HIS A 147 14.33 7.03 18.90
CA HIS A 147 13.53 7.28 17.71
C HIS A 147 12.37 6.30 17.51
N ASP A 148 12.39 5.17 18.25
CA ASP A 148 11.34 4.14 18.15
C ASP A 148 10.14 4.58 19.02
N VAL A 149 9.43 5.59 18.56
CA VAL A 149 8.36 6.28 19.29
C VAL A 149 7.01 5.62 19.12
N PHE A 150 6.97 4.45 18.56
CA PHE A 150 5.72 3.73 18.30
C PHE A 150 5.33 2.73 19.37
N ASP A 151 6.22 2.50 20.32
CA ASP A 151 5.90 1.74 21.52
C ASP A 151 5.07 2.56 22.50
N SER A 152 4.29 1.89 23.33
CA SER A 152 3.56 2.55 24.40
C SER A 152 4.54 3.28 25.33
N PRO A 153 4.20 4.50 25.77
CA PRO A 153 5.03 5.24 26.71
C PRO A 153 5.15 4.48 28.03
N ASP A 154 6.30 4.62 28.70
CA ASP A 154 6.53 4.00 30.00
C ASP A 154 5.80 4.77 31.12
N GLN A 155 5.60 6.06 30.93
CA GLN A 155 4.84 6.94 31.83
C GLN A 155 4.19 8.07 31.04
N VAL A 156 3.00 8.49 31.45
CA VAL A 156 2.30 9.66 30.91
C VAL A 156 1.96 10.63 32.03
N VAL A 157 2.34 11.89 31.86
CA VAL A 157 1.85 13.00 32.66
C VAL A 157 0.79 13.73 31.87
N PHE A 158 -0.46 13.74 32.35
CA PHE A 158 -1.60 14.24 31.60
C PHE A 158 -2.31 15.39 32.27
N LEU A 159 -2.60 16.44 31.50
CA LEU A 159 -3.38 17.61 31.89
C LEU A 159 -4.63 17.71 31.01
N PRO A 160 -5.83 17.35 31.52
CA PRO A 160 -7.05 17.50 30.77
C PRO A 160 -7.41 18.98 30.56
N TYR A 161 -7.98 19.31 29.42
CA TYR A 161 -8.55 20.64 29.21
C TYR A 161 -9.94 20.70 29.83
N PRO A 162 -10.25 21.80 30.55
CA PRO A 162 -11.56 21.99 31.17
C PRO A 162 -12.66 22.11 30.13
N GLU A 163 -13.84 21.57 30.42
CA GLU A 163 -15.05 21.82 29.64
C GLU A 163 -15.78 23.08 30.07
N GLY A 164 -16.58 23.64 29.17
CA GLY A 164 -17.44 24.80 29.40
C GLY A 164 -16.99 26.06 28.71
N SER A 165 -17.46 27.20 29.22
CA SER A 165 -17.06 28.54 28.77
C SER A 165 -16.23 29.20 29.87
N TYR A 166 -14.99 29.58 29.53
CA TYR A 166 -14.06 30.18 30.47
C TYR A 166 -13.03 31.05 29.76
N ASP A 167 -12.61 32.10 30.42
CA ASP A 167 -11.49 32.93 29.99
C ASP A 167 -10.15 32.18 30.09
N TRP A 168 -9.09 32.82 29.60
CA TRP A 168 -7.75 32.28 29.69
C TRP A 168 -7.39 31.85 31.13
N GLN A 169 -7.12 30.58 31.31
CA GLN A 169 -6.63 30.01 32.58
C GLN A 169 -5.46 29.06 32.33
N GLU A 170 -4.57 28.96 33.29
CA GLU A 170 -3.45 28.03 33.24
C GLU A 170 -3.85 26.67 33.81
N VAL A 171 -3.69 25.61 33.00
CA VAL A 171 -3.67 24.23 33.49
C VAL A 171 -2.22 23.83 33.76
N SER A 172 -1.92 23.21 34.91
CA SER A 172 -0.55 22.83 35.25
C SER A 172 -0.44 21.66 36.22
N THR A 173 0.70 20.97 36.18
CA THR A 173 1.07 19.93 37.14
C THR A 173 2.57 19.92 37.36
N GLU A 174 3.00 19.45 38.52
CA GLU A 174 4.40 19.20 38.83
C GLU A 174 4.66 17.71 38.91
N PHE A 175 5.80 17.27 38.40
CA PHE A 175 6.21 15.88 38.41
C PHE A 175 7.75 15.76 38.45
N PRO A 176 8.30 14.66 38.96
CA PRO A 176 9.73 14.38 38.85
C PRO A 176 10.04 13.82 37.46
N MET A 177 11.02 14.42 36.77
CA MET A 177 11.53 13.83 35.51
C MET A 177 12.34 12.57 35.87
N PRO A 178 12.02 11.39 35.30
CA PRO A 178 12.75 10.17 35.61
C PRO A 178 14.24 10.26 35.22
N GLU A 179 15.11 9.72 36.08
CA GLU A 179 16.56 9.63 35.78
C GLU A 179 16.89 8.87 34.51
N ASN A 180 16.10 7.82 34.21
CA ASN A 180 16.32 6.91 33.08
C ASN A 180 15.52 7.31 31.84
N VAL A 181 15.04 8.55 31.74
CA VAL A 181 14.35 9.02 30.53
C VAL A 181 15.30 9.02 29.34
N ALA A 182 14.87 8.43 28.22
CA ALA A 182 15.60 8.45 26.96
C ALA A 182 15.10 9.56 26.03
N CYS A 183 13.79 9.73 25.97
CA CYS A 183 13.15 10.81 25.22
C CYS A 183 11.75 11.07 25.79
N ALA A 184 11.15 12.19 25.39
CA ALA A 184 9.79 12.53 25.74
C ALA A 184 9.03 13.05 24.52
N ILE A 185 7.71 12.82 24.51
CA ILE A 185 6.81 13.45 23.54
C ILE A 185 5.82 14.31 24.32
N LEU A 186 5.83 15.57 23.99
CA LEU A 186 4.81 16.51 24.46
C LEU A 186 3.72 16.58 23.40
N ARG A 187 2.54 16.13 23.79
CA ARG A 187 1.38 16.05 22.89
C ARG A 187 0.26 16.93 23.40
N MET A 188 -0.29 17.78 22.57
CA MET A 188 -1.55 18.47 22.84
C MET A 188 -2.58 18.03 21.80
N GLY A 189 -3.83 17.84 22.24
CA GLY A 189 -4.83 17.30 21.33
C GLY A 189 -6.25 17.41 21.82
N VAL A 190 -7.18 17.22 20.88
CA VAL A 190 -8.60 17.17 21.13
C VAL A 190 -9.21 15.91 20.50
N VAL A 191 -10.19 15.33 21.21
CA VAL A 191 -10.93 14.15 20.80
C VAL A 191 -12.41 14.47 20.96
N GLU A 192 -13.23 14.18 19.96
CA GLU A 192 -14.69 14.42 19.96
C GLU A 192 -15.09 15.84 20.41
N ALA A 193 -14.21 16.83 20.15
CA ALA A 193 -14.35 18.18 20.64
C ALA A 193 -15.44 18.96 19.89
N ARG A 194 -16.23 19.74 20.67
CA ARG A 194 -17.27 20.65 20.16
C ARG A 194 -17.17 22.00 20.86
N GLY A 195 -17.78 23.05 20.31
CA GLY A 195 -17.63 24.42 20.79
C GLY A 195 -16.36 25.06 20.23
N ALA A 196 -15.69 25.88 21.01
CA ALA A 196 -14.42 26.47 20.64
C ALA A 196 -13.37 26.25 21.74
N LEU A 197 -12.12 26.00 21.33
CA LEU A 197 -10.96 25.88 22.20
C LEU A 197 -9.78 26.60 21.55
N LYS A 198 -9.10 27.41 22.36
CA LYS A 198 -7.77 27.93 22.01
C LYS A 198 -6.78 27.56 23.11
N THR A 199 -5.55 27.28 22.70
CA THR A 199 -4.46 26.97 23.65
C THR A 199 -3.24 27.84 23.34
N GLY A 200 -2.58 28.33 24.37
CA GLY A 200 -1.28 28.98 24.27
C GLY A 200 -0.16 27.96 24.06
N SER A 201 1.09 28.43 24.06
CA SER A 201 2.26 27.57 24.01
C SER A 201 2.34 26.68 25.26
N PRO A 202 2.58 25.40 25.10
CA PRO A 202 2.83 24.55 26.26
C PRO A 202 4.21 24.89 26.88
N ARG A 203 4.36 24.64 28.17
CA ARG A 203 5.56 24.88 28.91
C ARG A 203 5.99 23.61 29.64
N LEU A 204 7.22 23.23 29.43
CA LEU A 204 7.91 22.18 30.17
C LEU A 204 9.18 22.80 30.75
N ALA A 205 9.18 23.04 32.04
CA ALA A 205 10.29 23.70 32.70
C ALA A 205 10.77 22.90 33.93
N PRO A 206 12.07 22.66 34.10
CA PRO A 206 12.59 22.15 35.35
C PRO A 206 12.47 23.23 36.43
N GLU A 207 12.44 22.83 37.73
CA GLU A 207 12.37 23.75 38.84
C GLU A 207 13.55 24.74 38.78
N GLY A 208 13.22 26.03 38.72
CA GLY A 208 14.21 27.12 38.61
C GLY A 208 14.90 27.22 37.25
N GLY A 209 14.45 26.47 36.22
CA GLY A 209 15.00 26.50 34.88
C GLY A 209 14.09 27.16 33.85
N GLU A 210 14.59 27.27 32.63
CA GLU A 210 13.86 27.84 31.51
C GLU A 210 12.90 26.80 30.84
N ASN A 211 11.89 27.30 30.16
CA ASN A 211 11.00 26.48 29.37
C ASN A 211 11.74 25.83 28.18
N VAL A 212 11.71 24.50 28.09
CA VAL A 212 12.34 23.76 26.98
C VAL A 212 11.42 23.62 25.76
N ALA A 213 10.12 23.81 25.93
CA ALA A 213 9.18 23.76 24.80
C ALA A 213 9.22 25.08 23.99
N PRO A 214 9.41 25.04 22.68
CA PRO A 214 9.41 26.24 21.85
C PRO A 214 8.00 26.86 21.83
N PRO A 215 7.90 28.18 21.71
CA PRO A 215 6.63 28.87 21.61
C PRO A 215 5.93 28.55 20.26
N LEU A 216 4.61 28.66 20.26
CA LEU A 216 3.83 28.65 19.02
C LEU A 216 4.18 29.91 18.21
N ALA A 217 4.52 29.74 16.95
CA ALA A 217 4.84 30.81 16.04
C ALA A 217 4.47 30.46 14.61
N PRO A 218 4.06 31.44 13.77
CA PRO A 218 3.87 31.21 12.37
C PRO A 218 5.13 30.71 11.69
N THR A 219 5.01 29.82 10.75
CA THR A 219 6.14 29.37 9.96
C THR A 219 6.50 30.45 8.93
N GLN A 220 7.66 31.06 9.07
CA GLN A 220 8.16 32.03 8.08
C GLN A 220 8.95 31.37 6.94
N SER A 221 9.04 30.05 6.95
CA SER A 221 9.84 29.33 6.02
C SER A 221 9.28 29.35 4.60
N ARG A 222 10.09 29.79 3.66
CA ARG A 222 9.86 29.62 2.22
C ARG A 222 9.91 28.14 1.79
N ARG A 223 10.25 27.24 2.67
CA ARG A 223 10.49 25.81 2.48
C ARG A 223 9.37 24.93 2.99
N THR A 224 8.25 25.53 3.43
CA THR A 224 7.09 24.74 3.80
C THR A 224 6.64 23.90 2.62
N ARG A 225 6.91 22.62 2.68
CA ARG A 225 6.54 21.65 1.66
C ARG A 225 5.67 20.59 2.31
N PHE A 226 4.67 20.16 1.57
CA PHE A 226 3.71 19.18 2.03
C PHE A 226 3.80 17.95 1.16
N ASN A 227 3.76 16.79 1.75
CA ASN A 227 3.58 15.55 0.99
C ASN A 227 2.14 15.45 0.49
N TYR A 228 1.88 14.41 -0.25
CA TYR A 228 0.53 14.14 -0.76
C TYR A 228 -0.51 13.86 0.35
N LEU A 229 -0.05 13.62 1.58
CA LEU A 229 -0.89 13.45 2.76
C LEU A 229 -1.19 14.77 3.47
N GLY A 230 -0.64 15.88 3.00
CA GLY A 230 -0.75 17.18 3.62
C GLY A 230 0.15 17.35 4.86
N GLU A 231 1.02 16.41 5.15
CA GLU A 231 2.00 16.53 6.21
C GLU A 231 3.15 17.44 5.79
N ASN A 232 3.69 18.19 6.72
CA ASN A 232 4.89 18.97 6.48
C ASN A 232 6.13 18.07 6.60
N LEU A 233 6.55 17.51 5.49
CA LEU A 233 7.67 16.57 5.42
C LEU A 233 9.01 17.24 5.55
N SER A 234 9.11 18.50 5.22
CA SER A 234 10.37 19.23 5.24
C SER A 234 11.07 19.19 6.58
N ARG A 235 10.36 18.83 7.64
CA ARG A 235 10.90 18.82 8.99
C ARG A 235 11.70 17.59 9.37
N ARG A 236 11.47 16.47 8.69
CA ARG A 236 12.17 15.22 8.99
C ARG A 236 13.27 14.91 8.00
N ASP A 237 13.05 15.28 6.77
CA ASP A 237 13.76 14.71 5.64
C ASP A 237 14.78 15.69 5.05
N TRP A 238 14.85 16.90 5.61
CA TRP A 238 15.79 17.93 5.18
C TRP A 238 16.90 18.09 6.20
N LEU A 239 18.14 18.09 5.67
CA LEU A 239 19.34 18.45 6.40
C LEU A 239 19.94 19.67 5.69
N GLU A 240 19.88 20.82 6.33
CA GLU A 240 20.56 22.00 5.86
C GLU A 240 21.88 22.12 6.59
N CYS A 241 22.97 21.91 5.85
CA CYS A 241 24.26 21.78 6.48
C CYS A 241 25.42 22.13 5.58
N THR A 242 26.55 22.36 6.21
CA THR A 242 27.87 22.24 5.57
C THR A 242 28.54 20.97 6.06
N LEU A 243 28.96 20.12 5.13
CA LEU A 243 29.70 18.90 5.41
C LEU A 243 31.13 19.02 4.90
N ARG A 244 32.09 18.74 5.78
CA ARG A 244 33.54 18.78 5.47
C ARG A 244 34.18 17.46 5.82
N VAL A 245 35.17 17.07 4.99
CA VAL A 245 36.09 15.99 5.30
C VAL A 245 37.51 16.59 5.34
N ASP A 246 38.20 16.45 6.47
CA ASP A 246 39.53 17.04 6.71
C ASP A 246 39.56 18.55 6.45
N GLY A 247 38.52 19.26 6.83
CA GLY A 247 38.36 20.68 6.59
C GLY A 247 37.97 21.08 5.16
N ARG A 248 38.03 20.16 4.21
CA ARG A 248 37.54 20.39 2.83
C ARG A 248 36.04 20.26 2.74
N GLU A 249 35.37 21.32 2.30
CA GLU A 249 33.95 21.28 2.05
C GLU A 249 33.59 20.31 0.92
N ILE A 250 32.74 19.34 1.19
CA ILE A 250 32.22 18.37 0.22
C ILE A 250 30.77 18.64 -0.13
N PHE A 251 30.03 19.30 0.76
CA PHE A 251 28.64 19.69 0.55
C PHE A 251 28.31 20.95 1.35
N ARG A 252 27.46 21.82 0.77
CA ARG A 252 26.83 22.96 1.45
C ARG A 252 25.44 23.15 0.87
N GLY A 253 24.45 23.29 1.75
CA GLY A 253 23.09 23.60 1.41
C GLY A 253 22.09 22.61 1.96
N GLU A 254 21.03 22.38 1.23
CA GLU A 254 19.95 21.47 1.62
C GLU A 254 20.21 20.09 1.04
N LYS A 255 20.13 19.08 1.88
CA LYS A 255 20.13 17.69 1.48
C LYS A 255 18.81 17.06 1.93
N TYR A 256 18.15 16.44 1.00
CA TYR A 256 16.88 15.78 1.23
C TYR A 256 17.07 14.28 1.38
N SER A 257 16.31 13.65 2.28
CA SER A 257 16.25 12.19 2.39
C SER A 257 15.01 11.65 1.70
N SER A 258 15.18 10.54 1.01
CA SER A 258 14.08 9.79 0.40
C SER A 258 13.34 8.89 1.39
N ILE A 259 13.87 8.68 2.59
CA ILE A 259 13.31 7.77 3.60
C ILE A 259 12.70 8.54 4.78
N VAL A 260 11.39 8.50 4.87
CA VAL A 260 10.62 9.33 5.80
C VAL A 260 10.81 8.99 7.27
N ARG A 261 10.94 7.72 7.65
CA ARG A 261 10.99 7.31 9.06
C ARG A 261 12.40 7.22 9.64
N ARG A 262 13.38 6.95 8.78
CA ARG A 262 14.80 6.98 9.12
C ARG A 262 15.56 7.66 8.00
N PRO A 263 15.59 9.01 8.00
CA PRO A 263 16.22 9.76 6.94
C PRO A 263 17.67 9.35 6.68
N GLU A 264 18.01 9.20 5.41
CA GLU A 264 19.35 8.83 4.95
C GLU A 264 19.85 9.88 3.98
N TYR A 265 21.03 10.42 4.25
CA TYR A 265 21.63 11.48 3.46
C TYR A 265 22.93 10.99 2.86
N THR A 266 23.05 11.02 1.54
CA THR A 266 24.22 10.52 0.81
C THR A 266 25.04 11.68 0.28
N PHE A 267 26.35 11.63 0.52
CA PHE A 267 27.29 12.66 0.13
C PHE A 267 28.50 12.07 -0.61
N GLU A 268 28.86 12.66 -1.73
CA GLU A 268 30.07 12.28 -2.47
C GLU A 268 31.30 12.99 -1.84
N ALA A 269 32.12 12.20 -1.16
CA ALA A 269 33.36 12.72 -0.54
C ALA A 269 34.52 12.84 -1.53
N GLY A 270 34.38 12.24 -2.71
CA GLY A 270 35.44 12.14 -3.70
C GLY A 270 36.53 11.12 -3.30
N PRO A 271 37.68 11.10 -3.96
CA PRO A 271 38.77 10.21 -3.58
C PRO A 271 39.34 10.65 -2.25
N LEU A 272 39.42 9.68 -1.32
CA LEU A 272 40.12 9.83 -0.02
C LEU A 272 41.22 8.79 0.04
N ALA A 273 42.37 9.16 0.64
CA ALA A 273 43.46 8.22 0.87
C ALA A 273 43.06 7.21 1.98
N PRO A 274 43.63 5.98 1.97
CA PRO A 274 43.50 5.11 3.12
C PRO A 274 44.09 5.75 4.38
N GLY A 275 43.37 5.65 5.52
CA GLY A 275 43.81 6.22 6.79
C GLY A 275 42.73 6.94 7.54
N GLU A 276 43.11 7.66 8.59
CA GLU A 276 42.22 8.41 9.43
C GLU A 276 41.77 9.72 8.76
N HIS A 277 40.46 10.01 8.88
CA HIS A 277 39.83 11.22 8.37
C HIS A 277 38.86 11.79 9.41
N LEU A 278 38.60 13.10 9.32
CA LEU A 278 37.64 13.79 10.19
C LEU A 278 36.45 14.30 9.37
N LEU A 279 35.25 13.76 9.66
CA LEU A 279 33.98 14.31 9.17
C LEU A 279 33.51 15.42 10.09
N THR A 280 33.20 16.57 9.53
CA THR A 280 32.60 17.70 10.27
C THR A 280 31.27 18.05 9.63
N LEU A 281 30.19 17.94 10.41
CA LEU A 281 28.85 18.37 10.06
C LEU A 281 28.54 19.65 10.81
N THR A 282 28.28 20.75 10.12
CA THR A 282 27.80 21.99 10.68
C THR A 282 26.38 22.23 10.24
N LEU A 283 25.44 22.36 11.17
CA LEU A 283 24.07 22.70 10.85
C LEU A 283 23.96 24.16 10.47
N GLU A 284 23.35 24.42 9.34
CA GLU A 284 23.05 25.77 8.87
C GLU A 284 21.62 26.15 9.29
N ASP A 285 21.43 27.39 9.65
CA ASP A 285 20.14 27.92 10.03
C ASP A 285 19.95 29.29 9.36
N ASP A 286 19.29 29.29 8.22
CA ASP A 286 18.98 30.51 7.47
C ASP A 286 17.74 31.23 7.99
N TYR A 287 17.06 30.65 8.98
CA TYR A 287 15.79 31.15 9.51
C TYR A 287 15.87 31.30 11.02
N ASP A 288 15.03 32.14 11.58
CA ASP A 288 14.88 32.33 13.03
C ASP A 288 14.30 31.09 13.76
N THR A 289 14.50 29.93 13.18
CA THR A 289 13.92 28.67 13.63
C THR A 289 15.01 27.65 13.91
N ALA A 290 14.86 26.96 15.02
CA ALA A 290 15.84 25.98 15.48
C ALA A 290 15.85 24.71 14.62
N VAL A 291 17.00 24.36 14.06
CA VAL A 291 17.25 23.10 13.36
C VAL A 291 18.24 22.29 14.19
N GLY A 292 17.81 21.12 14.62
CA GLY A 292 18.65 20.13 15.28
C GLY A 292 18.74 18.84 14.49
N PHE A 293 19.74 18.02 14.77
CA PHE A 293 19.95 16.74 14.11
C PHE A 293 20.41 15.67 15.09
N VAL A 294 19.90 14.48 14.92
CA VAL A 294 20.36 13.30 15.67
C VAL A 294 20.91 12.27 14.69
N PRO A 295 22.25 12.12 14.62
CA PRO A 295 22.86 11.08 13.83
C PRO A 295 22.54 9.70 14.41
N GLN A 296 22.13 8.77 13.53
CA GLN A 296 21.77 7.40 13.90
C GLN A 296 22.77 6.38 13.36
N GLY A 297 23.42 6.67 12.26
CA GLY A 297 24.40 5.80 11.63
C GLY A 297 25.25 6.55 10.62
N LEU A 298 26.45 6.05 10.37
CA LEU A 298 27.33 6.52 9.30
C LEU A 298 27.87 5.30 8.55
N GLU A 299 27.80 5.33 7.23
CA GLU A 299 28.33 4.30 6.37
C GLU A 299 29.30 4.93 5.39
N LEU A 300 30.40 4.23 5.15
CA LEU A 300 31.39 4.57 4.14
C LEU A 300 31.27 3.58 2.99
N HIS A 301 31.01 4.07 1.79
CA HIS A 301 31.00 3.29 0.57
C HIS A 301 32.26 3.60 -0.25
N LEU A 302 33.05 2.59 -0.55
CA LEU A 302 34.15 2.67 -1.49
C LEU A 302 33.66 2.21 -2.87
N LEU A 303 33.72 3.09 -3.84
CA LEU A 303 33.16 2.89 -5.17
C LEU A 303 34.26 2.89 -6.22
N GLY A 304 34.35 1.83 -7.04
CA GLY A 304 35.27 1.73 -8.17
C GLY A 304 34.84 2.65 -9.33
N ASN A 305 35.83 3.08 -10.14
CA ASN A 305 35.62 3.96 -11.28
C ASN A 305 36.25 3.34 -12.54
N HIS A 306 35.43 2.87 -13.46
CA HIS A 306 35.83 2.20 -14.70
C HIS A 306 35.13 2.78 -15.94
N ASP A 307 35.50 2.32 -17.14
CA ASP A 307 34.90 2.80 -18.39
C ASP A 307 33.48 2.25 -18.64
N PHE A 308 33.16 1.06 -18.12
CA PHE A 308 31.79 0.54 -18.10
C PHE A 308 31.48 -0.14 -16.76
N GLU A 309 30.20 -0.33 -16.50
CA GLU A 309 29.67 -1.02 -15.36
C GLU A 309 28.58 -1.99 -15.82
N LEU A 310 28.64 -3.24 -15.37
CA LEU A 310 27.51 -4.16 -15.44
C LEU A 310 26.53 -3.82 -14.31
N ILE A 311 25.41 -3.24 -14.66
CA ILE A 311 24.37 -2.86 -13.69
C ILE A 311 23.59 -4.09 -13.25
N GLY A 312 23.23 -4.96 -14.19
CA GLY A 312 22.55 -6.20 -13.91
C GLY A 312 22.17 -6.96 -15.19
N ALA A 313 21.85 -8.23 -15.00
CA ALA A 313 21.37 -9.13 -16.03
C ALA A 313 20.33 -10.08 -15.43
N PRO A 314 19.46 -10.71 -16.23
CA PRO A 314 18.53 -11.71 -15.71
C PRO A 314 19.30 -12.91 -15.15
N GLU A 315 18.86 -13.43 -14.01
CA GLU A 315 19.41 -14.65 -13.41
C GLU A 315 18.93 -15.89 -14.16
N THR A 316 17.68 -15.83 -14.66
CA THR A 316 17.09 -16.90 -15.46
C THR A 316 16.50 -16.38 -16.77
N VAL A 317 16.48 -17.21 -17.79
CA VAL A 317 15.91 -16.91 -19.10
C VAL A 317 15.13 -18.12 -19.61
N PRO A 318 13.90 -17.95 -20.09
CA PRO A 318 13.17 -19.04 -20.73
C PRO A 318 13.89 -19.56 -21.99
N LYS A 319 13.77 -20.84 -22.24
CA LYS A 319 14.29 -21.48 -23.45
C LYS A 319 13.77 -20.83 -24.73
N GLY A 320 14.68 -20.46 -25.60
CA GLY A 320 14.36 -19.84 -26.89
C GLY A 320 14.12 -18.33 -26.83
N GLU A 321 14.19 -17.70 -25.66
CA GLU A 321 14.00 -16.26 -25.54
C GLU A 321 15.34 -15.50 -25.49
N PRO A 322 15.48 -14.40 -26.26
CA PRO A 322 16.62 -13.51 -26.17
C PRO A 322 16.54 -12.69 -24.89
N PHE A 323 17.65 -12.17 -24.40
CA PHE A 323 17.74 -11.34 -23.22
C PHE A 323 18.73 -10.20 -23.38
N ALA A 324 18.84 -9.32 -22.41
CA ALA A 324 19.84 -8.26 -22.39
C ALA A 324 20.37 -8.02 -20.98
N ALA A 325 21.63 -7.62 -20.90
CA ALA A 325 22.21 -7.05 -19.70
C ALA A 325 22.15 -5.51 -19.77
N LEU A 326 21.96 -4.87 -18.64
CA LEU A 326 22.03 -3.42 -18.49
C LEU A 326 23.47 -3.03 -18.16
N LEU A 327 24.05 -2.21 -19.02
CA LEU A 327 25.37 -1.63 -18.81
C LEU A 327 25.24 -0.12 -18.67
N ARG A 328 26.19 0.46 -17.99
CA ARG A 328 26.44 1.90 -18.06
C ARG A 328 27.87 2.15 -18.53
N THR A 329 28.01 3.13 -19.37
CA THR A 329 29.32 3.62 -19.82
C THR A 329 29.59 5.00 -19.24
N THR A 330 30.88 5.30 -18.99
CA THR A 330 31.29 6.58 -18.38
C THR A 330 31.77 7.61 -19.40
N ARG A 331 32.10 7.16 -20.62
CA ARG A 331 32.60 7.99 -21.70
C ARG A 331 32.02 7.53 -23.05
N PRO A 332 32.13 8.35 -24.09
CA PRO A 332 31.73 7.93 -25.44
C PRO A 332 32.71 6.86 -26.00
N HIS A 333 32.20 6.09 -26.96
CA HIS A 333 32.93 5.05 -27.66
C HIS A 333 33.60 4.00 -26.78
N VAL A 334 32.87 3.52 -25.77
CA VAL A 334 33.31 2.34 -25.00
C VAL A 334 32.92 1.09 -25.77
N VAL A 335 33.90 0.30 -26.13
CA VAL A 335 33.68 -1.00 -26.79
C VAL A 335 33.69 -2.11 -25.74
N VAL A 336 32.56 -2.80 -25.60
CA VAL A 336 32.46 -3.97 -24.72
C VAL A 336 32.39 -5.24 -25.54
N THR A 337 33.23 -6.21 -25.19
CA THR A 337 33.40 -7.50 -25.88
C THR A 337 32.93 -8.63 -24.96
N THR A 338 32.17 -9.60 -25.47
CA THR A 338 31.88 -10.84 -24.75
C THR A 338 33.00 -11.86 -24.87
N GLY A 339 33.09 -12.82 -23.92
CA GLY A 339 34.04 -13.93 -24.03
C GLY A 339 33.92 -14.74 -25.32
N GLY A 340 32.79 -14.71 -26.01
CA GLY A 340 32.55 -15.28 -27.34
C GLY A 340 32.96 -14.38 -28.51
N GLY A 341 33.59 -13.24 -28.28
CA GLY A 341 34.10 -12.32 -29.29
C GLY A 341 33.08 -11.35 -29.91
N ARG A 342 31.84 -11.33 -29.44
CA ARG A 342 30.86 -10.34 -29.88
C ARG A 342 31.20 -8.98 -29.29
N GLN A 343 31.21 -7.95 -30.12
CA GLN A 343 31.54 -6.59 -29.73
C GLN A 343 30.36 -5.63 -29.91
N MET A 344 30.29 -4.64 -29.05
CA MET A 344 29.34 -3.53 -29.17
C MET A 344 30.03 -2.22 -28.78
N ASP A 345 29.92 -1.23 -29.64
CA ASP A 345 30.40 0.15 -29.41
C ASP A 345 29.24 0.99 -28.86
N PHE A 346 29.50 1.68 -27.77
CA PHE A 346 28.54 2.61 -27.14
C PHE A 346 29.03 4.05 -27.41
N PRO A 347 28.42 4.73 -28.39
CA PRO A 347 28.92 6.03 -28.86
C PRO A 347 28.70 7.17 -27.89
N GLN A 348 27.77 7.00 -26.90
CA GLN A 348 27.46 7.99 -25.88
C GLN A 348 27.58 7.40 -24.47
N PRO A 349 27.94 8.18 -23.46
CA PRO A 349 27.91 7.74 -22.10
C PRO A 349 26.47 7.61 -21.62
N GLY A 350 26.19 6.71 -20.68
CA GLY A 350 24.88 6.50 -20.07
C GLY A 350 24.49 5.03 -19.99
N LEU A 351 23.19 4.77 -19.83
CA LEU A 351 22.63 3.42 -19.77
C LEU A 351 22.43 2.82 -21.17
N HIS A 352 22.77 1.55 -21.29
CA HIS A 352 22.66 0.79 -22.53
C HIS A 352 22.24 -0.65 -22.25
N ALA A 353 21.43 -1.21 -23.13
CA ALA A 353 21.17 -2.64 -23.15
C ALA A 353 22.19 -3.36 -24.04
N PHE A 354 22.83 -4.40 -23.52
CA PHE A 354 23.68 -5.31 -24.30
C PHE A 354 22.85 -6.58 -24.59
N PRO A 355 22.40 -6.79 -25.85
CA PRO A 355 21.50 -7.91 -26.17
C PRO A 355 22.28 -9.22 -26.35
N PHE A 356 21.66 -10.32 -25.94
CA PHE A 356 22.13 -11.69 -26.11
C PHE A 356 21.12 -12.53 -26.88
N PRO A 357 21.56 -13.51 -27.68
CA PRO A 357 20.67 -14.52 -28.26
C PRO A 357 20.11 -15.43 -27.16
N PRO A 358 19.10 -16.27 -27.48
CA PRO A 358 18.63 -17.30 -26.58
C PRO A 358 19.76 -18.18 -26.04
N LEU A 359 19.66 -18.57 -24.78
CA LEU A 359 20.65 -19.39 -24.10
C LEU A 359 20.56 -20.84 -24.58
N GLU A 360 21.68 -21.38 -25.11
CA GLU A 360 21.73 -22.77 -25.58
C GLU A 360 22.01 -23.74 -24.43
N ALA A 361 22.95 -23.40 -23.55
CA ALA A 361 23.29 -24.17 -22.38
C ALA A 361 22.27 -24.03 -21.24
N GLN A 362 22.21 -25.01 -20.33
CA GLN A 362 21.36 -24.95 -19.14
C GLN A 362 21.81 -23.81 -18.19
N ARG A 363 23.12 -23.59 -18.12
CA ARG A 363 23.75 -22.52 -17.34
C ARG A 363 24.97 -22.02 -18.09
N GLN A 364 25.16 -20.72 -18.09
CA GLN A 364 26.28 -20.10 -18.77
C GLN A 364 26.81 -18.90 -17.98
N ASP A 365 28.15 -18.90 -17.81
CA ASP A 365 28.87 -17.73 -17.32
C ASP A 365 29.27 -16.86 -18.51
N ILE A 366 28.84 -15.61 -18.49
CA ILE A 366 29.09 -14.62 -19.55
C ILE A 366 30.07 -13.60 -19.03
N GLN A 367 31.20 -13.49 -19.73
CA GLN A 367 32.22 -12.47 -19.48
C GLN A 367 32.00 -11.27 -20.39
N LEU A 368 32.17 -10.09 -19.86
CA LEU A 368 32.17 -8.81 -20.55
C LEU A 368 33.52 -8.13 -20.29
N SER A 369 34.14 -7.58 -21.31
CA SER A 369 35.44 -6.94 -21.16
C SER A 369 35.58 -5.71 -22.05
N SER A 370 36.26 -4.71 -21.55
CA SER A 370 36.82 -3.59 -22.30
C SER A 370 38.35 -3.60 -22.13
N PRO A 371 39.08 -2.69 -22.77
CA PRO A 371 40.50 -2.55 -22.50
C PRO A 371 40.85 -2.21 -21.04
N GLU A 372 39.93 -1.59 -20.29
CA GLU A 372 40.17 -1.09 -18.94
C GLU A 372 39.53 -1.94 -17.85
N HIS A 373 38.47 -2.73 -18.20
CA HIS A 373 37.68 -3.43 -17.21
C HIS A 373 37.10 -4.76 -17.71
N GLN A 374 36.90 -5.68 -16.79
CA GLN A 374 36.25 -6.96 -17.03
C GLN A 374 35.22 -7.22 -15.93
N ASP A 375 34.06 -7.73 -16.34
CA ASP A 375 33.00 -8.13 -15.46
C ASP A 375 32.32 -9.42 -15.96
N SER A 376 31.50 -10.07 -15.12
CA SER A 376 30.84 -11.30 -15.52
C SER A 376 29.53 -11.51 -14.76
N PHE A 377 28.63 -12.29 -15.36
CA PHE A 377 27.41 -12.74 -14.71
C PHE A 377 27.06 -14.16 -15.15
N THR A 378 26.29 -14.84 -14.35
CA THR A 378 25.76 -16.17 -14.63
C THR A 378 24.28 -16.09 -14.97
N VAL A 379 23.86 -16.83 -15.99
CA VAL A 379 22.45 -16.96 -16.38
C VAL A 379 22.08 -18.44 -16.51
N GLU A 380 20.89 -18.80 -16.02
CA GLU A 380 20.33 -20.16 -16.12
C GLU A 380 19.14 -20.18 -17.09
N ARG A 381 19.04 -21.26 -17.85
CA ARG A 381 17.91 -21.49 -18.75
C ARG A 381 16.80 -22.24 -18.03
N THR A 382 15.60 -21.66 -18.01
CA THR A 382 14.40 -22.36 -17.58
C THR A 382 13.73 -23.06 -18.76
N GLU A 383 13.27 -24.30 -18.59
CA GLU A 383 12.65 -25.08 -19.68
C GLU A 383 11.24 -24.55 -20.04
N HIS A 384 10.66 -23.74 -19.20
CA HIS A 384 9.31 -23.23 -19.38
C HIS A 384 9.27 -21.73 -19.11
N SER A 385 8.65 -21.00 -20.03
CA SER A 385 8.19 -19.66 -19.73
C SER A 385 7.09 -19.75 -18.67
N SER A 386 7.22 -19.02 -17.59
CA SER A 386 6.06 -18.74 -16.72
C SER A 386 4.97 -18.09 -17.58
N PRO A 387 3.66 -18.39 -17.28
CA PRO A 387 2.65 -17.46 -17.73
C PRO A 387 3.13 -16.06 -17.32
N HIS A 388 3.05 -15.15 -18.26
CA HIS A 388 3.69 -13.86 -18.11
C HIS A 388 3.17 -13.14 -16.87
N ILE A 389 3.99 -13.09 -15.83
CA ILE A 389 3.71 -12.36 -14.60
C ILE A 389 4.45 -11.03 -14.66
N CYS A 390 3.70 -9.93 -14.64
CA CYS A 390 4.23 -8.60 -14.47
C CYS A 390 4.44 -8.36 -12.97
N LEU A 391 5.68 -8.39 -12.53
CA LEU A 391 6.08 -8.13 -11.14
C LEU A 391 6.87 -6.84 -11.07
N GLY A 392 6.50 -5.94 -10.16
CA GLY A 392 7.29 -4.75 -9.99
C GLY A 392 6.78 -3.73 -8.99
N THR A 393 7.31 -2.54 -9.13
CA THR A 393 6.95 -1.40 -8.30
C THR A 393 5.88 -0.54 -8.98
N GLY A 394 5.00 -0.01 -8.17
CA GLY A 394 3.86 0.77 -8.62
C GLY A 394 4.12 2.27 -8.63
N ASP A 395 3.09 3.01 -8.35
CA ASP A 395 2.93 4.45 -8.55
C ASP A 395 3.71 5.36 -7.61
N ALA A 396 4.40 4.83 -6.62
CA ALA A 396 5.31 5.64 -5.82
C ALA A 396 6.55 6.11 -6.59
N VAL A 397 6.74 5.61 -7.79
CA VAL A 397 7.65 6.23 -8.73
C VAL A 397 7.02 7.53 -9.25
N TYR A 398 7.02 8.53 -8.41
CA TYR A 398 6.88 9.90 -8.90
C TYR A 398 8.08 10.14 -9.80
N ILE A 399 7.80 10.21 -11.10
CA ILE A 399 8.85 10.26 -12.09
C ILE A 399 9.76 11.45 -11.77
N PRO A 400 11.05 11.20 -11.47
CA PRO A 400 12.02 12.25 -11.35
C PRO A 400 12.03 13.04 -12.64
N MET A 401 12.20 14.32 -12.49
CA MET A 401 12.21 15.23 -13.64
C MET A 401 13.48 15.14 -14.44
N GLU A 402 14.54 14.74 -13.79
CA GLU A 402 15.86 14.73 -14.38
C GLU A 402 16.19 13.34 -14.93
N ARG A 403 16.82 13.31 -16.08
CA ARG A 403 17.27 12.08 -16.72
C ARG A 403 18.13 11.22 -15.78
N GLU A 404 19.00 11.86 -15.01
CA GLU A 404 19.93 11.17 -14.12
C GLU A 404 19.21 10.40 -13.02
N ASP A 405 18.13 10.96 -12.48
CA ASP A 405 17.34 10.29 -11.45
C ASP A 405 16.59 9.08 -12.00
N MET A 406 16.04 9.19 -13.22
CA MET A 406 15.42 8.04 -13.88
C MET A 406 16.41 6.94 -14.19
N GLU A 407 17.59 7.30 -14.62
CA GLU A 407 18.64 6.33 -14.88
C GLU A 407 19.05 5.61 -13.58
N ARG A 408 19.21 6.35 -12.48
CA ARG A 408 19.49 5.75 -11.15
C ARG A 408 18.38 4.80 -10.70
N TYR A 409 17.14 5.17 -10.91
CA TYR A 409 16.01 4.30 -10.56
C TYR A 409 16.05 3.00 -11.37
N LEU A 410 16.24 3.09 -12.67
CA LEU A 410 16.32 1.90 -13.53
C LEU A 410 17.54 1.03 -13.19
N GLU A 411 18.68 1.64 -12.89
CA GLU A 411 19.87 0.94 -12.39
C GLU A 411 19.55 0.13 -11.14
N TRP A 412 18.95 0.79 -10.17
CA TRP A 412 18.57 0.12 -8.94
C TRP A 412 17.58 -1.01 -9.17
N TYR A 413 16.56 -0.77 -9.98
CA TYR A 413 15.53 -1.74 -10.30
C TYR A 413 16.10 -3.01 -10.93
N VAL A 414 16.98 -2.85 -11.89
CA VAL A 414 17.62 -3.97 -12.59
C VAL A 414 18.70 -4.64 -11.73
N ALA A 415 19.54 -3.85 -11.05
CA ALA A 415 20.62 -4.38 -10.21
C ALA A 415 20.11 -5.25 -9.05
N ASN A 416 18.94 -4.95 -8.54
CA ASN A 416 18.37 -5.67 -7.39
C ASN A 416 17.29 -6.70 -7.78
N HIS A 417 17.16 -6.98 -9.09
CA HIS A 417 16.22 -7.98 -9.60
C HIS A 417 14.79 -7.80 -9.07
N ILE A 418 14.33 -6.54 -8.99
CA ILE A 418 13.03 -6.22 -8.39
C ILE A 418 11.89 -6.85 -9.19
N GLY A 419 11.95 -6.76 -10.52
CA GLY A 419 10.92 -7.33 -11.36
C GLY A 419 11.10 -7.04 -12.83
N ASN A 420 10.00 -7.12 -13.57
CA ASN A 420 9.92 -6.89 -15.01
C ASN A 420 8.78 -5.94 -15.39
N CYS A 421 8.27 -5.15 -14.43
CA CYS A 421 7.14 -4.24 -14.66
C CYS A 421 7.32 -2.95 -13.86
N LEU A 422 7.10 -1.82 -14.51
CA LEU A 422 7.17 -0.50 -13.90
C LEU A 422 5.86 0.27 -14.12
N CYS A 423 5.38 0.91 -13.07
CA CYS A 423 4.32 1.88 -13.20
C CYS A 423 4.88 3.30 -13.03
N PHE A 424 4.78 4.11 -14.05
CA PHE A 424 5.18 5.51 -14.00
C PHE A 424 3.98 6.38 -13.64
N ARG A 425 4.02 6.93 -12.42
CA ARG A 425 3.00 7.87 -11.99
C ARG A 425 3.36 9.28 -12.38
N HIS A 426 2.42 9.92 -13.01
CA HIS A 426 2.48 11.31 -13.38
C HIS A 426 1.71 12.13 -12.37
N SER A 427 2.39 12.81 -11.48
CA SER A 427 1.73 13.69 -10.52
C SER A 427 2.33 15.10 -10.56
N TYR A 428 1.52 16.06 -10.99
CA TYR A 428 1.88 17.47 -10.95
C TYR A 428 1.78 18.10 -9.57
N ARG A 429 1.19 17.39 -8.62
CA ARG A 429 0.66 18.02 -7.42
C ARG A 429 1.50 17.80 -6.20
N TRP A 430 2.31 16.79 -6.27
CA TRP A 430 3.09 16.33 -5.16
C TRP A 430 4.53 16.77 -5.32
N GLY A 431 4.81 17.99 -4.96
CA GLY A 431 6.18 18.45 -4.91
C GLY A 431 6.78 18.97 -6.21
N GLY A 432 5.96 19.45 -7.12
CA GLY A 432 6.45 20.13 -8.34
C GLY A 432 7.04 19.18 -9.38
N GLY A 433 6.64 17.89 -9.35
CA GLY A 433 6.95 16.93 -10.40
C GLY A 433 6.55 17.51 -11.76
N ARG A 434 7.54 17.92 -12.50
CA ARG A 434 7.41 18.34 -13.90
C ARG A 434 7.64 17.08 -14.69
N GLY A 435 6.72 16.52 -15.42
CA GLY A 435 6.90 15.28 -16.16
C GLY A 435 8.25 15.12 -16.84
N LEU A 436 8.62 13.91 -17.19
CA LEU A 436 9.83 13.66 -17.96
C LEU A 436 9.76 14.43 -19.28
N HIS A 437 10.84 15.08 -19.63
CA HIS A 437 10.97 15.64 -20.97
C HIS A 437 10.80 14.55 -22.03
N GLN A 438 10.19 14.89 -23.16
CA GLN A 438 10.00 13.92 -24.25
C GLN A 438 11.27 13.18 -24.64
N GLU A 439 12.42 13.86 -24.55
CA GLU A 439 13.73 13.24 -24.85
C GLU A 439 14.10 12.14 -23.88
N VAL A 440 13.74 12.26 -22.60
CA VAL A 440 13.98 11.19 -21.62
C VAL A 440 13.14 9.96 -21.97
N TRP A 441 11.89 10.16 -22.36
CA TRP A 441 11.05 9.06 -22.83
C TRP A 441 11.60 8.39 -24.09
N ARG A 442 12.16 9.16 -25.04
CA ARG A 442 12.78 8.62 -26.25
C ARG A 442 14.01 7.74 -25.96
N THR A 443 14.65 7.95 -24.86
CA THR A 443 15.76 7.08 -24.40
C THR A 443 15.25 5.92 -23.56
N LEU A 444 14.33 6.19 -22.65
CA LEU A 444 13.85 5.20 -21.67
C LEU A 444 13.02 4.09 -22.30
N VAL A 445 12.03 4.43 -23.14
CA VAL A 445 11.10 3.44 -23.70
C VAL A 445 11.83 2.38 -24.58
N PRO A 446 12.73 2.74 -25.49
CA PRO A 446 13.53 1.76 -26.22
C PRO A 446 14.36 0.85 -25.28
N LEU A 447 14.91 1.42 -24.20
CA LEU A 447 15.68 0.67 -23.22
C LEU A 447 14.82 -0.33 -22.46
N LEU A 448 13.62 0.06 -22.01
CA LEU A 448 12.64 -0.84 -21.38
C LEU A 448 12.27 -2.00 -22.32
N ASN A 449 12.01 -1.70 -23.59
CA ASN A 449 11.68 -2.72 -24.59
C ASN A 449 12.86 -3.71 -24.81
N GLN A 450 14.10 -3.22 -24.86
CA GLN A 450 15.28 -4.07 -25.01
C GLN A 450 15.53 -4.95 -23.78
N LEU A 451 15.28 -4.40 -22.58
CA LEU A 451 15.40 -5.12 -21.32
C LEU A 451 14.17 -6.01 -21.02
N ARG A 452 13.15 -5.97 -21.89
CA ARG A 452 11.89 -6.71 -21.73
C ARG A 452 11.14 -6.36 -20.43
N ILE A 453 11.19 -5.08 -20.05
CA ILE A 453 10.50 -4.54 -18.89
C ILE A 453 9.16 -3.96 -19.36
N HIS A 454 8.07 -4.52 -18.81
CA HIS A 454 6.73 -3.98 -19.02
C HIS A 454 6.57 -2.63 -18.32
N TYR A 455 5.73 -1.78 -18.85
CA TYR A 455 5.43 -0.52 -18.21
C TYR A 455 4.00 -0.07 -18.45
N THR A 456 3.47 0.65 -17.47
CA THR A 456 2.18 1.32 -17.51
C THR A 456 2.34 2.78 -17.07
N LEU A 457 1.44 3.62 -17.53
CA LEU A 457 1.41 5.02 -17.15
C LEU A 457 0.19 5.27 -16.28
N MET A 458 0.41 5.78 -15.08
CA MET A 458 -0.66 6.28 -14.24
C MET A 458 -0.83 7.77 -14.50
N VAL A 459 -1.99 8.15 -15.00
CA VAL A 459 -2.31 9.53 -15.36
C VAL A 459 -3.28 10.11 -14.35
N ASP A 460 -2.85 11.07 -13.58
CA ASP A 460 -3.73 11.87 -12.74
C ASP A 460 -4.42 12.96 -13.60
N GLY A 461 -5.26 12.58 -14.46
CA GLY A 461 -6.35 13.27 -15.17
C GLY A 461 -6.27 14.76 -15.56
N ARG A 462 -5.09 15.43 -15.48
CA ARG A 462 -4.98 16.86 -15.85
C ARG A 462 -3.67 17.16 -16.54
N GLU A 463 -3.80 17.64 -17.75
CA GLU A 463 -2.73 18.34 -18.43
C GLU A 463 -2.50 19.71 -17.77
N VAL A 464 -1.26 19.99 -17.45
CA VAL A 464 -0.84 21.34 -17.09
C VAL A 464 -0.37 22.02 -18.38
N PRO A 465 -0.93 23.17 -18.76
CA PRO A 465 -0.52 23.86 -19.96
C PRO A 465 1.00 24.04 -20.03
N GLY A 466 1.61 23.63 -21.11
CA GLY A 466 3.04 23.77 -21.36
C GLY A 466 3.93 22.63 -20.82
N MET A 467 3.35 21.58 -20.23
CA MET A 467 4.09 20.38 -19.78
C MET A 467 3.56 19.14 -20.48
N THR A 468 4.39 18.51 -21.26
CA THR A 468 4.09 17.21 -21.87
C THR A 468 4.56 16.10 -20.91
N ALA A 469 3.63 15.63 -20.17
CA ALA A 469 3.83 14.61 -19.19
C ALA A 469 3.83 13.20 -19.76
N ASN A 470 3.24 13.06 -20.90
CA ASN A 470 3.07 11.78 -21.57
C ASN A 470 4.21 11.50 -22.55
N PRO A 471 4.70 10.25 -22.64
CA PRO A 471 5.55 9.86 -23.75
C PRO A 471 4.85 10.16 -25.06
N PRO A 472 5.61 10.45 -26.13
CA PRO A 472 5.04 10.52 -27.48
C PRO A 472 4.27 9.24 -27.80
N GLU A 473 3.09 9.36 -28.37
CA GLU A 473 2.21 8.20 -28.62
C GLU A 473 2.86 7.13 -29.51
N GLU A 474 3.75 7.53 -30.40
CA GLU A 474 4.50 6.60 -31.23
C GLU A 474 5.42 5.67 -30.41
N LEU A 475 5.81 6.05 -29.20
CA LEU A 475 6.61 5.20 -28.31
C LEU A 475 5.74 4.19 -27.54
N LEU A 476 4.44 4.45 -27.39
CA LEU A 476 3.53 3.62 -26.61
C LEU A 476 3.01 2.39 -27.38
N GLN A 477 3.55 2.09 -28.55
CA GLN A 477 3.13 0.96 -29.41
C GLN A 477 3.98 -0.31 -29.20
N GLY A 478 4.95 -0.29 -28.31
CA GLY A 478 5.83 -1.42 -28.05
C GLY A 478 5.11 -2.59 -27.35
N PRO A 479 5.64 -3.83 -27.46
CA PRO A 479 5.02 -5.04 -26.90
C PRO A 479 5.02 -5.06 -25.37
N PHE A 480 5.75 -4.19 -24.73
CA PHE A 480 5.88 -4.10 -23.26
C PHE A 480 5.05 -2.97 -22.65
N TYR A 481 4.36 -2.18 -23.46
CA TYR A 481 3.43 -1.19 -22.96
C TYR A 481 2.10 -1.84 -22.59
N LEU A 482 1.69 -1.71 -21.32
CA LEU A 482 0.47 -2.34 -20.79
C LEU A 482 -0.77 -1.45 -20.89
N GLY A 483 -0.60 -0.18 -21.23
CA GLY A 483 -1.68 0.79 -21.28
C GLY A 483 -1.67 1.83 -20.17
N ARG A 484 -2.63 2.76 -20.22
CA ARG A 484 -2.81 3.79 -19.18
C ARG A 484 -3.64 3.24 -18.03
N ARG A 485 -3.26 3.59 -16.80
CA ARG A 485 -3.90 3.18 -15.56
C ARG A 485 -4.49 4.39 -14.83
N ALA A 486 -5.78 4.34 -14.57
CA ALA A 486 -6.42 5.22 -13.61
C ALA A 486 -6.25 4.66 -12.19
N HIS A 487 -6.34 5.51 -11.18
CA HIS A 487 -6.14 5.13 -9.79
C HIS A 487 -7.24 5.71 -8.91
N GLU A 488 -7.72 4.90 -7.97
CA GLU A 488 -8.69 5.28 -6.93
C GLU A 488 -9.93 6.04 -7.46
N ASN A 489 -10.43 5.68 -8.62
CA ASN A 489 -11.65 6.28 -9.14
C ASN A 489 -12.89 5.94 -8.30
N ASP A 490 -12.75 5.03 -7.35
CA ASP A 490 -13.69 4.67 -6.30
C ASP A 490 -13.35 5.28 -4.93
N GLY A 491 -12.40 6.19 -4.86
CA GLY A 491 -11.89 6.77 -3.61
C GLY A 491 -12.98 7.40 -2.75
N SER A 492 -14.02 8.00 -3.35
CA SER A 492 -15.17 8.52 -2.61
C SER A 492 -15.91 7.45 -1.81
N LEU A 493 -15.92 6.20 -2.29
CA LEU A 493 -16.53 5.08 -1.58
C LEU A 493 -15.68 4.57 -0.41
N CYS A 494 -14.37 4.82 -0.45
CA CYS A 494 -13.41 4.20 0.44
C CYS A 494 -12.93 5.13 1.55
N TYR A 495 -12.65 6.38 1.22
CA TYR A 495 -11.92 7.27 2.12
C TYR A 495 -12.78 8.33 2.78
N TRP A 496 -13.93 8.69 2.20
CA TRP A 496 -14.63 9.90 2.57
C TRP A 496 -15.90 9.67 3.37
N ASP A 497 -16.14 10.50 4.36
CA ASP A 497 -17.43 10.60 5.02
C ASP A 497 -18.39 11.33 4.09
N ASN A 498 -19.51 10.71 3.77
CA ASN A 498 -20.57 11.28 2.96
C ASN A 498 -21.06 12.63 3.49
N LYS A 499 -21.04 12.85 4.81
CA LYS A 499 -21.44 14.12 5.42
C LYS A 499 -20.55 15.28 5.00
N ILE A 500 -19.29 14.99 4.68
CA ILE A 500 -18.31 16.03 4.28
C ILE A 500 -18.35 16.24 2.77
N TRP A 501 -18.50 15.16 2.02
CA TRP A 501 -18.21 15.17 0.57
C TRP A 501 -19.47 15.02 -0.30
N GLY A 502 -20.54 14.50 0.25
CA GLY A 502 -21.82 14.38 -0.45
C GLY A 502 -22.69 15.63 -0.41
N THR A 503 -22.23 16.70 0.23
CA THR A 503 -22.93 17.98 0.31
C THR A 503 -22.27 19.02 -0.58
N ASP A 504 -23.05 20.00 -1.03
CA ASP A 504 -22.58 21.15 -1.77
C ASP A 504 -21.71 22.08 -0.91
N GLU A 505 -21.80 21.93 0.39
CA GLU A 505 -21.08 22.72 1.37
C GLU A 505 -19.94 21.87 1.94
N VAL A 506 -18.72 22.28 1.66
CA VAL A 506 -17.53 21.78 2.36
C VAL A 506 -17.41 22.59 3.65
N PRO A 507 -17.59 21.95 4.83
CA PRO A 507 -17.55 22.70 6.09
C PRO A 507 -16.19 23.37 6.30
N GLU A 508 -16.19 24.57 6.85
CA GLU A 508 -14.98 25.19 7.36
C GLU A 508 -14.36 24.29 8.48
N PRO A 509 -13.03 24.19 8.51
CA PRO A 509 -12.00 24.84 7.71
C PRO A 509 -11.63 24.14 6.40
N TYR A 510 -12.30 23.07 6.00
CA TYR A 510 -11.95 22.30 4.81
C TYR A 510 -12.11 23.12 3.53
N GLY A 511 -13.15 23.97 3.46
CA GLY A 511 -13.37 24.82 2.32
C GLY A 511 -12.17 25.68 1.97
N ASP A 512 -11.58 26.26 2.98
CA ASP A 512 -10.41 27.12 2.86
C ASP A 512 -9.17 26.34 2.41
N ILE A 513 -8.93 25.18 3.02
CA ILE A 513 -7.80 24.31 2.68
C ILE A 513 -7.93 23.81 1.24
N LEU A 514 -9.11 23.40 0.83
CA LEU A 514 -9.34 22.90 -0.52
C LEU A 514 -9.27 24.01 -1.58
N SER A 515 -9.74 25.21 -1.24
CA SER A 515 -9.66 26.36 -2.15
C SER A 515 -8.21 26.77 -2.46
N ARG A 516 -7.32 26.66 -1.50
CA ARG A 516 -5.89 26.95 -1.67
C ARG A 516 -5.14 25.93 -2.51
N GLY A 517 -5.78 24.85 -2.91
CA GLY A 517 -5.11 23.82 -3.68
C GLY A 517 -4.26 22.87 -2.86
N VAL A 518 -4.33 22.93 -1.56
CA VAL A 518 -3.53 22.14 -0.64
C VAL A 518 -4.23 20.82 -0.35
N ASN A 519 -3.46 19.76 -0.18
CA ASN A 519 -3.99 18.43 0.12
C ASN A 519 -3.94 18.16 1.63
N PRO A 520 -5.06 18.28 2.34
CA PRO A 520 -5.08 17.96 3.76
C PRO A 520 -5.06 16.44 3.94
N GLY A 521 -3.92 15.93 4.31
CA GLY A 521 -3.70 14.59 4.79
C GLY A 521 -4.50 13.45 4.18
N GLY A 522 -4.09 12.97 3.06
CA GLY A 522 -4.72 11.84 2.40
C GLY A 522 -5.91 12.19 1.49
N ILE A 523 -6.40 13.43 1.48
CA ILE A 523 -7.34 13.83 0.44
C ILE A 523 -6.58 13.99 -0.86
N GLN A 524 -6.75 13.05 -1.74
CA GLN A 524 -6.15 13.11 -3.07
C GLN A 524 -6.71 14.34 -3.82
N PRO A 525 -5.87 15.18 -4.43
CA PRO A 525 -6.35 16.35 -5.16
C PRO A 525 -7.31 16.05 -6.30
N HIS A 526 -7.19 14.87 -6.90
CA HIS A 526 -8.10 14.40 -7.94
C HIS A 526 -9.48 14.00 -7.40
N VAL A 527 -9.59 13.71 -6.11
CA VAL A 527 -10.86 13.43 -5.41
C VAL A 527 -11.47 14.68 -4.76
N ARG A 528 -10.95 15.87 -5.07
CA ARG A 528 -11.62 17.07 -4.60
C ARG A 528 -13.02 17.16 -5.17
N PRO A 529 -13.99 17.54 -4.33
CA PRO A 529 -15.30 17.87 -4.84
C PRO A 529 -15.15 18.97 -5.90
N LYS A 530 -15.28 18.60 -7.14
CA LYS A 530 -15.44 19.53 -8.23
C LYS A 530 -16.86 19.42 -8.72
N ARG A 531 -17.56 20.51 -8.60
CA ARG A 531 -18.77 20.67 -9.36
C ARG A 531 -18.40 20.84 -10.83
N ARG A 532 -18.71 19.85 -11.62
CA ARG A 532 -18.81 19.96 -13.06
C ARG A 532 -20.28 20.05 -13.38
N GLU A 533 -20.75 21.20 -13.79
CA GLU A 533 -22.16 21.44 -14.12
C GLU A 533 -23.15 21.08 -13.00
N GLY A 534 -22.83 21.41 -11.75
CA GLY A 534 -23.69 21.10 -10.60
C GLY A 534 -23.51 19.68 -10.03
N LYS A 535 -22.61 18.84 -10.60
CA LYS A 535 -22.26 17.52 -10.06
C LYS A 535 -20.93 17.56 -9.32
N THR A 536 -20.85 16.86 -8.20
CA THR A 536 -19.61 16.58 -7.52
C THR A 536 -18.90 15.40 -8.22
N TRP A 537 -17.68 15.59 -8.63
CA TRP A 537 -16.99 14.68 -9.56
C TRP A 537 -16.80 13.25 -9.06
N TRP A 538 -16.74 13.03 -7.78
CA TRP A 538 -16.53 11.69 -7.19
C TRP A 538 -17.68 11.23 -6.31
N PHE A 539 -18.73 12.03 -6.24
CA PHE A 539 -19.79 11.81 -5.30
C PHE A 539 -21.11 11.67 -6.04
N PHE A 540 -21.84 10.65 -5.60
CA PHE A 540 -23.22 10.50 -5.98
C PHE A 540 -24.03 11.69 -5.45
N ASP A 541 -24.89 12.19 -6.27
CA ASP A 541 -25.91 13.10 -5.81
C ASP A 541 -26.98 12.25 -5.09
N PRO A 542 -27.04 12.27 -3.74
CA PRO A 542 -27.90 11.37 -2.98
C PRO A 542 -29.38 11.63 -3.25
N GLU A 543 -29.75 12.80 -3.77
CA GLU A 543 -31.12 13.13 -4.11
C GLU A 543 -31.58 12.53 -5.44
N LYS A 544 -30.66 12.07 -6.28
CA LYS A 544 -30.97 11.55 -7.62
C LYS A 544 -31.18 10.04 -7.66
N CYS A 545 -30.53 9.29 -6.80
CA CYS A 545 -30.63 7.83 -6.81
C CYS A 545 -31.75 7.39 -5.87
N ARG A 546 -32.79 6.87 -6.45
CA ARG A 546 -33.98 6.41 -5.72
C ARG A 546 -33.89 4.96 -5.29
N ASP A 547 -33.07 4.17 -5.98
CA ASP A 547 -32.97 2.74 -5.77
C ASP A 547 -31.58 2.18 -6.12
N MET A 548 -31.36 0.91 -5.80
CA MET A 548 -30.10 0.20 -6.02
C MET A 548 -29.67 0.13 -7.49
N LYS A 549 -30.61 0.10 -8.39
CA LYS A 549 -30.34 0.07 -9.84
C LYS A 549 -29.82 1.43 -10.32
N GLU A 550 -30.49 2.51 -9.92
CA GLU A 550 -30.03 3.87 -10.26
C GLU A 550 -28.65 4.14 -9.68
N ALA A 551 -28.41 3.75 -8.42
CA ALA A 551 -27.11 3.93 -7.77
C ALA A 551 -25.99 3.18 -8.51
N ALA A 552 -26.22 1.92 -8.84
CA ALA A 552 -25.25 1.12 -9.61
C ALA A 552 -24.98 1.69 -11.01
N GLN A 553 -26.02 2.14 -11.71
CA GLN A 553 -25.88 2.75 -13.02
C GLN A 553 -25.14 4.08 -12.97
N TYR A 554 -25.46 4.92 -11.98
CA TYR A 554 -24.81 6.20 -11.79
C TYR A 554 -23.31 6.02 -11.46
N PHE A 555 -22.97 5.02 -10.65
CA PHE A 555 -21.58 4.67 -10.39
C PHE A 555 -20.83 4.31 -11.68
N VAL A 556 -21.42 3.46 -12.53
CA VAL A 556 -20.83 3.09 -13.81
C VAL A 556 -20.64 4.32 -14.74
N GLU A 557 -21.62 5.23 -14.77
CA GLU A 557 -21.52 6.47 -15.56
C GLU A 557 -20.38 7.36 -15.06
N ASN A 558 -20.26 7.52 -13.74
CA ASN A 558 -19.14 8.26 -13.16
C ASN A 558 -17.77 7.62 -13.47
N LEU A 559 -17.69 6.30 -13.38
CA LEU A 559 -16.47 5.58 -13.75
C LEU A 559 -16.11 5.75 -15.24
N LYS A 560 -17.08 5.75 -16.14
CA LYS A 560 -16.87 6.01 -17.57
C LYS A 560 -16.31 7.41 -17.82
N GLU A 561 -16.82 8.41 -17.10
CA GLU A 561 -16.33 9.79 -17.20
C GLU A 561 -14.91 9.91 -16.62
N ALA A 562 -14.68 9.30 -15.46
CA ALA A 562 -13.39 9.34 -14.79
C ALA A 562 -12.30 8.53 -15.51
N LYS A 563 -12.68 7.51 -16.25
CA LYS A 563 -11.77 6.62 -16.97
C LYS A 563 -10.92 7.37 -18.01
N GLY A 564 -11.51 8.32 -18.75
CA GLY A 564 -10.84 8.94 -19.89
C GLY A 564 -10.35 7.89 -20.89
N ASP A 565 -9.08 7.96 -21.27
CA ASP A 565 -8.40 6.99 -22.15
C ASP A 565 -7.73 5.82 -21.40
N SER A 566 -7.88 5.74 -20.09
CA SER A 566 -7.30 4.66 -19.30
C SER A 566 -8.00 3.33 -19.59
N THR A 567 -7.22 2.29 -19.81
CA THR A 567 -7.71 0.92 -20.02
C THR A 567 -7.60 0.07 -18.75
N ARG A 568 -6.86 0.55 -17.78
CA ARG A 568 -6.51 -0.14 -16.53
C ARG A 568 -6.91 0.71 -15.33
N HIS A 569 -7.15 0.08 -14.19
CA HIS A 569 -7.47 0.78 -12.95
C HIS A 569 -6.90 0.05 -11.73
N SER A 570 -6.41 0.79 -10.76
CA SER A 570 -6.12 0.29 -9.41
C SER A 570 -6.98 1.02 -8.39
N GLY A 571 -7.57 0.26 -7.47
CA GLY A 571 -8.39 0.84 -6.41
C GLY A 571 -8.85 -0.21 -5.39
N PRO A 572 -9.31 0.25 -4.21
CA PRO A 572 -9.45 -0.58 -3.03
C PRO A 572 -10.80 -1.30 -2.88
N SER A 573 -11.81 -1.04 -3.71
CA SER A 573 -13.16 -1.60 -3.50
C SER A 573 -13.37 -2.95 -4.16
N THR A 574 -14.31 -3.76 -3.65
CA THR A 574 -14.71 -5.04 -4.26
C THR A 574 -15.78 -4.88 -5.36
N LEU A 575 -16.04 -3.66 -5.79
CA LEU A 575 -17.05 -3.34 -6.83
C LEU A 575 -16.49 -3.50 -8.25
N PHE A 576 -15.53 -4.36 -8.46
CA PHE A 576 -14.76 -4.55 -9.70
C PHE A 576 -15.64 -4.76 -10.95
N ARG A 577 -16.78 -5.45 -10.84
CA ARG A 577 -17.67 -5.65 -11.99
C ARG A 577 -18.14 -4.36 -12.63
N TYR A 578 -18.32 -3.30 -11.84
CA TYR A 578 -18.79 -2.01 -12.34
C TYR A 578 -17.71 -1.27 -13.12
N PHE A 579 -16.46 -1.49 -12.77
CA PHE A 579 -15.33 -1.00 -13.55
C PHE A 579 -15.27 -1.68 -14.93
N PHE A 580 -15.49 -2.99 -14.99
CA PHE A 580 -15.60 -3.68 -16.28
C PHE A 580 -16.80 -3.18 -17.09
N GLN A 581 -17.93 -2.91 -16.46
CA GLN A 581 -19.09 -2.28 -17.12
C GLN A 581 -18.79 -0.87 -17.62
N ALA A 582 -17.91 -0.14 -16.95
CA ALA A 582 -17.44 1.16 -17.38
C ALA A 582 -16.40 1.09 -18.53
N GLY A 583 -15.94 -0.10 -18.89
CA GLY A 583 -15.07 -0.33 -20.04
C GLY A 583 -13.57 -0.37 -19.72
N TYR A 584 -13.20 -0.65 -18.48
CA TYR A 584 -11.82 -1.02 -18.16
C TYR A 584 -11.52 -2.44 -18.62
N ASP A 585 -10.27 -2.71 -19.01
CA ASP A 585 -9.83 -4.00 -19.52
C ASP A 585 -9.07 -4.83 -18.48
N CYS A 586 -8.33 -4.18 -17.60
CA CYS A 586 -7.57 -4.82 -16.54
C CYS A 586 -7.74 -4.05 -15.23
N LEU A 587 -7.99 -4.77 -14.15
CA LEU A 587 -8.13 -4.18 -12.82
C LEU A 587 -7.07 -4.74 -11.89
N LEU A 588 -6.57 -3.88 -11.02
CA LEU A 588 -5.67 -4.22 -9.94
C LEU A 588 -6.36 -3.91 -8.62
N ALA A 589 -6.42 -4.89 -7.72
CA ALA A 589 -6.92 -4.65 -6.38
C ALA A 589 -5.87 -3.89 -5.57
N GLU A 590 -6.23 -2.72 -5.09
CA GLU A 590 -5.40 -2.01 -4.14
C GLU A 590 -5.59 -2.60 -2.76
N GLN A 591 -4.53 -3.19 -2.21
CA GLN A 591 -4.58 -3.86 -0.92
C GLN A 591 -4.39 -2.86 0.24
N MET A 592 -5.27 -1.87 0.26
CA MET A 592 -5.36 -0.84 1.29
C MET A 592 -6.34 -1.24 2.41
N TYR A 593 -7.33 -2.07 2.08
CA TYR A 593 -8.41 -2.50 2.97
C TYR A 593 -8.69 -3.99 2.87
N GLY A 594 -9.24 -4.51 3.97
CA GLY A 594 -9.82 -5.84 4.05
C GLY A 594 -8.81 -6.96 4.06
N PRO A 595 -9.24 -8.20 4.18
CA PRO A 595 -8.39 -9.34 3.94
C PRO A 595 -8.07 -9.46 2.45
N GLU A 596 -6.80 -9.65 2.14
CA GLU A 596 -6.33 -9.68 0.74
C GLU A 596 -7.02 -10.77 -0.08
N GLU A 597 -7.19 -11.95 0.48
CA GLU A 597 -7.80 -13.11 -0.20
C GLU A 597 -9.27 -12.85 -0.58
N VAL A 598 -10.02 -12.11 0.25
CA VAL A 598 -11.43 -11.78 -0.04
C VAL A 598 -11.53 -10.78 -1.16
N VAL A 599 -10.68 -9.75 -1.15
CA VAL A 599 -10.63 -8.74 -2.22
C VAL A 599 -10.25 -9.39 -3.55
N LEU A 600 -9.21 -10.23 -3.54
CA LEU A 600 -8.76 -10.96 -4.74
C LEU A 600 -9.79 -11.97 -5.25
N SER A 601 -10.51 -12.62 -4.34
CA SER A 601 -11.65 -13.50 -4.70
C SER A 601 -12.73 -12.73 -5.47
N SER A 602 -13.02 -11.50 -5.07
CA SER A 602 -13.97 -10.63 -5.78
C SER A 602 -13.44 -10.18 -7.15
N LEU A 603 -12.17 -9.78 -7.20
CA LEU A 603 -11.54 -9.36 -8.47
C LEU A 603 -11.48 -10.51 -9.48
N ARG A 604 -11.06 -11.71 -9.02
CA ARG A 604 -11.01 -12.90 -9.86
C ARG A 604 -12.41 -13.30 -10.37
N GLY A 605 -13.39 -13.29 -9.48
CA GLY A 605 -14.79 -13.55 -9.85
C GLY A 605 -15.31 -12.57 -10.89
N ALA A 606 -15.05 -11.27 -10.70
CA ALA A 606 -15.44 -10.25 -11.66
C ALA A 606 -14.68 -10.42 -13.00
N SER A 607 -13.38 -10.68 -12.96
CA SER A 607 -12.58 -10.89 -14.18
C SER A 607 -13.11 -12.07 -15.00
N ARG A 608 -13.43 -13.19 -14.36
CA ARG A 608 -14.06 -14.36 -15.03
C ARG A 608 -15.42 -14.04 -15.61
N ALA A 609 -16.24 -13.29 -14.85
CA ALA A 609 -17.59 -12.91 -15.30
C ALA A 609 -17.57 -12.07 -16.60
N TYR A 610 -16.54 -11.27 -16.78
CA TYR A 610 -16.38 -10.39 -17.95
C TYR A 610 -15.36 -10.91 -18.97
N GLY A 611 -14.95 -12.19 -18.85
CA GLY A 611 -14.03 -12.84 -19.81
C GLY A 611 -12.63 -12.24 -19.81
N ARG A 612 -12.20 -11.64 -18.68
CA ARG A 612 -10.87 -11.06 -18.53
C ARG A 612 -9.92 -12.09 -17.93
N GLN A 613 -8.83 -12.35 -18.65
CA GLN A 613 -7.82 -13.32 -18.18
C GLN A 613 -6.79 -12.70 -17.26
N ASN A 614 -6.53 -11.40 -17.43
CA ASN A 614 -5.50 -10.66 -16.68
C ASN A 614 -6.16 -9.76 -15.65
N PHE A 615 -5.67 -9.87 -14.44
CA PHE A 615 -5.96 -8.96 -13.33
C PHE A 615 -4.74 -8.90 -12.41
N GLY A 616 -4.71 -7.93 -11.51
CA GLY A 616 -3.53 -7.73 -10.70
C GLY A 616 -3.80 -7.21 -9.31
N THR A 617 -2.71 -6.88 -8.64
CA THR A 617 -2.69 -6.25 -7.33
C THR A 617 -1.83 -5.01 -7.34
N HIS A 618 -2.24 -4.07 -6.51
CA HIS A 618 -1.53 -2.87 -6.15
C HIS A 618 -1.36 -2.89 -4.63
N LEU A 619 -0.18 -3.35 -4.20
CA LEU A 619 0.09 -3.64 -2.78
C LEU A 619 0.48 -2.37 -2.05
N ALA A 620 -0.33 -1.96 -1.10
CA ALA A 620 -0.17 -0.72 -0.33
C ALA A 620 0.45 -0.96 1.06
N VAL A 621 1.44 -1.82 1.16
CA VAL A 621 2.03 -2.27 2.44
C VAL A 621 2.71 -1.15 3.25
N GLN A 622 3.17 -0.08 2.60
CA GLN A 622 3.79 1.07 3.25
C GLN A 622 2.85 1.86 4.16
N TRP A 623 1.54 1.74 3.94
CA TRP A 623 0.55 2.40 4.78
C TRP A 623 0.30 1.68 6.12
N GLY A 624 0.97 0.54 6.34
CA GLY A 624 0.98 -0.13 7.63
C GLY A 624 1.68 0.71 8.70
N SER A 625 1.36 0.44 9.97
CA SER A 625 2.03 1.07 11.12
C SER A 625 3.43 0.50 11.35
N THR A 626 3.75 -0.64 10.76
CA THR A 626 5.06 -1.26 10.88
C THR A 626 6.12 -0.41 10.19
N PRO A 627 7.24 -0.08 10.85
CA PRO A 627 8.35 0.64 10.22
C PRO A 627 8.86 -0.05 8.97
N LEU A 628 9.17 0.71 7.92
CA LEU A 628 9.63 0.18 6.63
C LEU A 628 10.93 -0.62 6.73
N ASP A 629 11.74 -0.32 7.70
CA ASP A 629 13.05 -0.94 7.95
C ASP A 629 13.02 -2.06 8.99
N CYS A 630 11.85 -2.53 9.37
CA CYS A 630 11.73 -3.71 10.22
C CYS A 630 11.51 -4.99 9.41
N ARG A 631 11.95 -6.10 9.95
CA ARG A 631 11.83 -7.42 9.33
C ARG A 631 10.38 -7.79 9.02
N GLU A 632 9.47 -7.45 9.91
CA GLU A 632 8.05 -7.73 9.78
C GLU A 632 7.45 -7.08 8.53
N HIS A 633 7.94 -5.90 8.16
CA HIS A 633 7.49 -5.23 6.94
C HIS A 633 7.88 -6.01 5.67
N GLY A 634 9.13 -6.50 5.61
CA GLY A 634 9.59 -7.36 4.50
C GLY A 634 8.83 -8.69 4.44
N GLU A 635 8.52 -9.28 5.60
CA GLU A 635 7.73 -10.53 5.68
C GLU A 635 6.29 -10.32 5.20
N ARG A 636 5.64 -9.21 5.57
CA ARG A 636 4.31 -8.84 5.05
C ARG A 636 4.33 -8.64 3.55
N LEU A 637 5.34 -7.94 3.03
CA LEU A 637 5.47 -7.78 1.59
C LEU A 637 5.57 -9.14 0.89
N PHE A 638 6.39 -10.06 1.40
CA PHE A 638 6.48 -11.40 0.84
C PHE A 638 5.14 -12.15 0.87
N LEU A 639 4.39 -12.08 1.97
CA LEU A 639 3.06 -12.70 2.07
C LEU A 639 2.10 -12.11 1.05
N SER A 640 2.04 -10.78 0.91
CA SER A 640 1.15 -10.14 -0.06
C SER A 640 1.51 -10.48 -1.51
N LEU A 641 2.81 -10.56 -1.84
CA LEU A 641 3.28 -11.05 -3.14
C LEU A 641 2.83 -12.49 -3.40
N ALA A 642 3.03 -13.36 -2.41
CA ALA A 642 2.67 -14.77 -2.47
C ALA A 642 1.15 -14.97 -2.60
N THR A 643 0.34 -14.33 -1.74
CA THR A 643 -1.13 -14.37 -1.80
C THR A 643 -1.64 -13.89 -3.16
N SER A 644 -1.13 -12.78 -3.67
CA SER A 644 -1.48 -12.28 -5.00
C SER A 644 -1.25 -13.35 -6.08
N TYR A 645 -0.10 -14.02 -6.02
CA TYR A 645 0.24 -15.08 -6.96
C TYR A 645 -0.65 -16.31 -6.82
N LEU A 646 -0.86 -16.81 -5.60
CA LEU A 646 -1.71 -17.96 -5.33
C LEU A 646 -3.13 -17.73 -5.84
N GLN A 647 -3.65 -16.52 -5.65
CA GLN A 647 -5.01 -16.14 -6.05
C GLN A 647 -5.17 -15.86 -7.55
N GLY A 648 -4.11 -15.94 -8.33
CA GLY A 648 -4.18 -15.89 -9.80
C GLY A 648 -3.82 -14.56 -10.44
N ALA A 649 -3.35 -13.57 -9.69
CA ALA A 649 -2.91 -12.30 -10.25
C ALA A 649 -1.80 -12.49 -11.30
N THR A 650 -1.91 -11.78 -12.42
CA THR A 650 -0.91 -11.76 -13.51
C THR A 650 -0.08 -10.47 -13.53
N GLU A 651 -0.49 -9.48 -12.76
CA GLU A 651 0.26 -8.26 -12.52
C GLU A 651 0.30 -7.99 -11.01
N ILE A 652 1.48 -7.91 -10.45
CA ILE A 652 1.71 -7.72 -9.02
C ILE A 652 2.62 -6.51 -8.85
N ASN A 653 2.03 -5.40 -8.44
CA ASN A 653 2.74 -4.15 -8.23
C ASN A 653 2.70 -3.77 -6.76
N VAL A 654 3.81 -3.28 -6.24
CA VAL A 654 3.86 -2.62 -4.95
C VAL A 654 3.67 -1.12 -5.17
N GLU A 655 2.77 -0.50 -4.45
CA GLU A 655 2.52 0.95 -4.55
C GLU A 655 3.79 1.72 -4.25
N GLU A 656 4.50 1.32 -3.23
CA GLU A 656 5.70 1.98 -2.83
C GLU A 656 6.90 1.50 -3.63
N GLY A 657 7.60 2.44 -4.21
CA GLY A 657 8.92 2.22 -4.75
C GLY A 657 10.02 2.29 -3.69
N LEU A 658 9.72 2.05 -2.40
CA LEU A 658 10.71 2.04 -1.31
C LEU A 658 11.39 3.39 -1.03
N TRP A 659 11.29 4.30 -1.90
CA TRP A 659 11.75 5.66 -1.88
C TRP A 659 10.58 6.53 -2.26
N ARG A 660 10.12 7.25 -1.31
CA ARG A 660 9.20 8.33 -1.61
C ARG A 660 9.98 9.45 -2.28
N MET A 661 9.56 9.73 -3.49
CA MET A 661 9.85 11.01 -4.08
C MET A 661 8.94 12.05 -3.49
N GLU A 662 9.45 12.78 -2.57
CA GLU A 662 8.75 13.92 -2.06
C GLU A 662 9.43 15.16 -2.59
N ASN A 663 8.64 16.06 -3.12
CA ASN A 663 9.09 17.34 -3.67
C ASN A 663 10.00 17.26 -4.92
N GLY A 664 9.89 16.18 -5.69
CA GLY A 664 10.63 16.06 -6.95
C GLY A 664 12.12 15.75 -6.77
N TYR A 665 12.53 15.34 -5.57
CA TYR A 665 13.89 14.93 -5.30
C TYR A 665 13.94 13.47 -4.84
N VAL A 666 14.85 12.70 -5.42
CA VAL A 666 15.02 11.28 -5.10
C VAL A 666 16.49 10.98 -4.88
N ASP A 667 16.78 10.41 -3.75
CA ASP A 667 18.06 9.77 -3.48
C ASP A 667 17.87 8.25 -3.55
N TYR A 668 18.09 7.66 -4.72
CA TYR A 668 18.04 6.21 -4.90
C TYR A 668 19.34 5.59 -4.40
N ASP A 669 19.40 5.38 -3.10
CA ASP A 669 20.48 4.62 -2.54
C ASP A 669 20.10 3.14 -2.47
N ARG A 670 20.62 2.35 -3.40
CA ARG A 670 20.44 0.89 -3.44
C ARG A 670 20.97 0.15 -2.19
N PHE A 671 21.63 0.85 -1.29
CA PHE A 671 22.17 0.29 -0.05
C PHE A 671 21.35 0.65 1.18
N SER A 672 20.24 1.35 1.02
CA SER A 672 19.30 1.62 2.10
C SER A 672 18.84 0.32 2.78
N HIS A 673 18.80 0.30 4.11
CA HIS A 673 18.37 -0.89 4.86
C HIS A 673 16.91 -1.27 4.59
N ALA A 674 16.02 -0.29 4.54
CA ALA A 674 14.63 -0.53 4.15
C ALA A 674 14.52 -1.12 2.75
N CYS A 675 15.31 -0.58 1.83
CA CYS A 675 15.45 -1.10 0.48
C CYS A 675 15.90 -2.56 0.45
N GLN A 676 16.89 -2.93 1.27
CA GLN A 676 17.40 -4.31 1.36
C GLN A 676 16.32 -5.30 1.80
N LEU A 677 15.51 -4.99 2.81
CA LEU A 677 14.44 -5.88 3.27
C LEU A 677 13.39 -6.13 2.18
N HIS A 678 13.05 -5.11 1.42
CA HIS A 678 12.12 -5.26 0.31
C HIS A 678 12.78 -5.97 -0.88
N GLN A 679 14.04 -5.70 -1.16
CA GLN A 679 14.82 -6.43 -2.17
C GLN A 679 14.84 -7.92 -1.86
N GLU A 680 15.08 -8.31 -0.62
CA GLU A 680 15.05 -9.70 -0.19
C GLU A 680 13.68 -10.34 -0.41
N ALA A 681 12.59 -9.62 -0.11
CA ALA A 681 11.23 -10.11 -0.35
C ALA A 681 10.96 -10.29 -1.85
N PHE A 682 11.31 -9.31 -2.68
CA PHE A 682 11.18 -9.39 -4.14
C PHE A 682 12.06 -10.49 -4.72
N HIS A 683 13.32 -10.56 -4.32
CA HIS A 683 14.26 -11.54 -4.83
C HIS A 683 13.81 -12.97 -4.49
N ARG A 684 13.43 -13.25 -3.25
CA ARG A 684 12.88 -14.55 -2.84
C ARG A 684 11.65 -14.92 -3.65
N PHE A 685 10.73 -13.98 -3.81
CA PHE A 685 9.49 -14.22 -4.54
C PHE A 685 9.77 -14.42 -6.04
N ARG A 686 10.61 -13.61 -6.64
CA ARG A 686 11.00 -13.75 -8.05
C ARG A 686 11.70 -15.08 -8.33
N THR A 687 12.67 -15.46 -7.49
CA THR A 687 13.35 -16.75 -7.59
C THR A 687 12.33 -17.89 -7.52
N PHE A 688 11.34 -17.80 -6.62
CA PHE A 688 10.26 -18.75 -6.58
C PHE A 688 9.46 -18.81 -7.88
N LEU A 689 9.07 -17.67 -8.45
CA LEU A 689 8.32 -17.60 -9.71
C LEU A 689 9.06 -18.28 -10.87
N GLU A 690 10.35 -18.06 -10.94
CA GLU A 690 11.20 -18.58 -12.02
C GLU A 690 11.35 -20.10 -11.96
N HIS A 691 11.42 -20.68 -10.77
CA HIS A 691 11.57 -22.12 -10.57
C HIS A 691 10.23 -22.87 -10.47
N HIS A 692 9.16 -22.20 -10.06
CA HIS A 692 7.84 -22.81 -9.84
C HIS A 692 6.73 -22.04 -10.56
N PRO A 693 6.78 -21.95 -11.91
CA PRO A 693 5.76 -21.25 -12.68
C PRO A 693 4.40 -21.90 -12.53
N ARG A 694 3.35 -21.09 -12.31
CA ARG A 694 1.97 -21.58 -12.36
C ARG A 694 1.65 -22.10 -13.76
N ARG A 695 1.08 -23.27 -13.83
CA ARG A 695 0.65 -23.90 -15.08
C ARG A 695 -0.78 -24.38 -14.94
N GLY A 696 -1.54 -24.15 -15.98
CA GLY A 696 -2.93 -24.58 -16.00
C GLY A 696 -3.89 -23.55 -15.40
N ARG A 697 -5.05 -24.02 -15.01
CA ARG A 697 -6.16 -23.18 -14.54
C ARG A 697 -6.34 -23.34 -13.03
N LEU A 698 -6.50 -22.21 -12.33
CA LEU A 698 -6.85 -22.22 -10.90
C LEU A 698 -8.20 -22.91 -10.70
N VAL A 699 -8.22 -23.95 -9.88
CA VAL A 699 -9.40 -24.71 -9.51
C VAL A 699 -10.15 -23.98 -8.39
N THR A 700 -11.37 -23.55 -8.69
CA THR A 700 -12.27 -22.88 -7.75
C THR A 700 -13.59 -23.63 -7.73
N PRO A 701 -13.79 -24.57 -6.81
CA PRO A 701 -14.96 -25.45 -6.87
C PRO A 701 -16.26 -24.77 -6.46
N ALA A 702 -16.21 -23.62 -5.79
CA ALA A 702 -17.41 -22.91 -5.32
C ALA A 702 -17.34 -21.41 -5.62
N ALA A 703 -18.51 -20.76 -5.70
CA ALA A 703 -18.64 -19.32 -5.77
C ALA A 703 -19.73 -18.80 -4.84
N CYS A 704 -19.50 -17.62 -4.25
CA CYS A 704 -20.53 -16.81 -3.62
C CYS A 704 -20.94 -15.70 -4.61
N LEU A 705 -22.24 -15.53 -4.84
CA LEU A 705 -22.70 -14.58 -5.84
C LEU A 705 -22.88 -13.18 -5.28
N GLN A 706 -22.27 -12.19 -5.93
CA GLN A 706 -22.69 -10.80 -5.83
C GLN A 706 -23.90 -10.58 -6.72
N GLY A 707 -25.03 -10.31 -6.10
CA GLY A 707 -26.29 -10.17 -6.80
C GLY A 707 -26.35 -8.92 -7.69
N ARG A 708 -27.43 -8.80 -8.45
CA ARG A 708 -27.64 -7.67 -9.33
C ARG A 708 -27.84 -6.39 -8.52
N TYR A 709 -27.06 -5.35 -8.83
CA TYR A 709 -27.00 -4.03 -8.16
C TYR A 709 -26.44 -4.07 -6.74
N ASP A 710 -25.76 -5.15 -6.36
CA ASP A 710 -25.11 -5.24 -5.07
C ASP A 710 -24.01 -4.19 -4.95
N GLY A 711 -24.07 -3.42 -3.86
CA GLY A 711 -23.09 -2.36 -3.52
C GLY A 711 -22.15 -2.73 -2.38
N TRP A 712 -22.06 -4.01 -2.02
CA TRP A 712 -21.15 -4.48 -0.99
C TRP A 712 -19.68 -4.32 -1.43
N ARG A 713 -18.86 -3.70 -0.58
CA ARG A 713 -17.48 -3.32 -0.89
C ARG A 713 -16.43 -3.95 0.02
N CYS A 714 -16.79 -4.97 0.78
CA CYS A 714 -15.96 -5.79 1.65
C CYS A 714 -15.56 -5.11 2.97
N PHE A 715 -15.22 -3.85 2.96
CA PHE A 715 -14.68 -3.13 4.10
C PHE A 715 -15.55 -1.92 4.45
N ASP A 716 -15.35 -1.42 5.68
CA ASP A 716 -16.03 -0.27 6.23
C ASP A 716 -17.56 -0.41 6.29
N SER A 717 -18.01 -1.34 7.13
CA SER A 717 -19.43 -1.58 7.39
C SER A 717 -20.18 -0.37 7.94
N GLY A 718 -19.47 0.66 8.43
CA GLY A 718 -20.07 1.90 8.94
C GLY A 718 -20.49 2.90 7.87
N LYS A 719 -20.06 2.73 6.63
CA LYS A 719 -20.40 3.66 5.54
C LYS A 719 -21.63 3.22 4.77
N ASN A 720 -22.40 4.18 4.32
CA ASN A 720 -23.63 3.94 3.58
C ASN A 720 -23.36 3.21 2.25
N VAL A 721 -24.29 2.35 1.87
CA VAL A 721 -24.25 1.63 0.58
C VAL A 721 -24.31 2.64 -0.54
N TRP A 722 -23.46 2.48 -1.55
CA TRP A 722 -23.29 3.42 -2.65
C TRP A 722 -22.95 4.85 -2.22
N CYS A 723 -22.50 5.07 -1.00
CA CYS A 723 -22.22 6.38 -0.42
C CYS A 723 -23.41 7.35 -0.41
N HIS A 724 -24.63 6.88 -0.44
CA HIS A 724 -25.82 7.73 -0.39
C HIS A 724 -26.24 8.06 1.04
N HIS A 725 -26.84 9.23 1.21
CA HIS A 725 -27.43 9.65 2.48
C HIS A 725 -28.82 9.04 2.69
N GLY A 726 -29.21 8.89 3.94
CA GLY A 726 -30.51 8.40 4.34
C GLY A 726 -30.44 7.05 5.06
N GLU A 727 -31.46 6.76 5.86
CA GLU A 727 -31.55 5.52 6.63
C GLU A 727 -31.60 4.28 5.73
N GLU A 728 -32.21 4.42 4.56
CA GLU A 728 -32.33 3.35 3.55
C GLU A 728 -30.98 2.91 2.98
N TRP A 729 -29.98 3.76 3.03
CA TRP A 729 -28.64 3.49 2.50
C TRP A 729 -27.66 2.98 3.56
N LYS A 730 -28.04 2.94 4.82
CA LYS A 730 -27.21 2.35 5.87
C LYS A 730 -26.96 0.87 5.58
N PRO A 731 -25.77 0.34 5.87
CA PRO A 731 -25.53 -1.09 5.84
C PRO A 731 -26.54 -1.84 6.70
N GLY A 732 -26.94 -2.99 6.23
CA GLY A 732 -27.92 -3.82 6.93
C GLY A 732 -27.73 -5.29 6.59
N LEU A 733 -28.75 -6.08 6.86
CA LEU A 733 -28.71 -7.54 6.67
C LEU A 733 -28.22 -8.02 5.30
N PRO A 734 -28.47 -7.32 4.17
CA PRO A 734 -27.91 -7.74 2.88
C PRO A 734 -26.38 -7.72 2.88
N GLU A 735 -25.78 -6.64 3.37
CA GLU A 735 -24.33 -6.46 3.42
C GLU A 735 -23.71 -7.35 4.50
N GLU A 736 -24.38 -7.44 5.67
CA GLU A 736 -23.96 -8.32 6.76
C GLU A 736 -23.96 -9.81 6.36
N SER A 737 -24.77 -10.20 5.39
CA SER A 737 -24.83 -11.58 4.90
C SER A 737 -23.51 -12.06 4.29
N PHE A 738 -22.66 -11.13 3.83
CA PHE A 738 -21.33 -11.47 3.36
C PHE A 738 -20.39 -11.98 4.48
N GLN A 739 -20.73 -11.80 5.76
CA GLN A 739 -19.99 -12.46 6.85
C GLN A 739 -19.97 -14.00 6.70
N LEU A 740 -20.93 -14.58 5.99
CA LEU A 740 -20.97 -16.01 5.68
C LEU A 740 -19.77 -16.46 4.80
N THR A 741 -19.10 -15.55 4.11
CA THR A 741 -17.85 -15.86 3.41
C THR A 741 -16.75 -16.34 4.35
N LYS A 742 -16.86 -16.08 5.66
CA LYS A 742 -15.98 -16.65 6.71
C LYS A 742 -15.97 -18.18 6.75
N VAL A 743 -16.96 -18.84 6.14
CA VAL A 743 -16.87 -20.29 5.90
C VAL A 743 -15.63 -20.64 5.09
N PHE A 744 -15.30 -19.84 4.08
CA PHE A 744 -14.15 -20.03 3.21
C PHE A 744 -12.90 -19.28 3.70
N PHE A 745 -13.11 -18.18 4.43
CA PHE A 745 -12.10 -17.25 4.93
C PHE A 745 -12.23 -17.06 6.43
N PRO A 746 -11.92 -18.08 7.25
CA PRO A 746 -12.35 -18.14 8.65
C PRO A 746 -11.78 -17.03 9.54
N ARG A 747 -10.62 -16.47 9.19
CA ARG A 747 -9.98 -15.38 9.94
C ARG A 747 -10.24 -14.00 9.38
N ALA A 748 -10.94 -13.91 8.24
CA ALA A 748 -11.17 -12.61 7.59
C ALA A 748 -11.91 -11.63 8.52
N ARG A 749 -11.35 -10.44 8.67
CA ARG A 749 -12.04 -9.29 9.26
C ARG A 749 -12.73 -8.52 8.13
N LEU A 750 -14.08 -8.58 8.12
CA LEU A 750 -14.90 -7.92 7.11
C LEU A 750 -15.49 -6.59 7.60
N ASP A 751 -15.02 -6.12 8.76
CA ASP A 751 -15.49 -4.93 9.48
C ASP A 751 -14.55 -3.74 9.32
N ALA A 752 -14.00 -3.57 8.14
CA ALA A 752 -13.07 -2.49 7.78
C ALA A 752 -11.73 -2.50 8.51
N VAL A 753 -10.77 -3.13 7.91
CA VAL A 753 -9.40 -3.00 8.37
C VAL A 753 -8.62 -2.23 7.31
N HIS A 754 -8.31 -0.99 7.62
CA HIS A 754 -7.31 -0.27 6.84
C HIS A 754 -5.93 -0.89 7.09
N VAL A 755 -5.05 -0.88 6.11
CA VAL A 755 -3.71 -1.46 6.21
C VAL A 755 -2.92 -0.94 7.41
N SER A 756 -3.13 0.31 7.83
CA SER A 756 -2.54 0.88 9.04
C SER A 756 -2.99 0.20 10.35
N GLN A 757 -4.07 -0.57 10.32
CA GLN A 757 -4.57 -1.33 11.46
C GLN A 757 -4.20 -2.81 11.42
N CYS A 758 -3.55 -3.26 10.36
CA CYS A 758 -3.16 -4.64 10.15
C CYS A 758 -2.25 -5.15 11.27
N ASP A 759 -1.34 -4.32 11.76
CA ASP A 759 -0.40 -4.67 12.82
C ASP A 759 -1.07 -4.81 14.19
N SER A 760 -2.12 -4.07 14.46
CA SER A 760 -2.92 -4.19 15.69
C SER A 760 -3.89 -5.39 15.64
N SER A 761 -4.12 -5.94 14.45
CA SER A 761 -5.00 -7.08 14.24
C SER A 761 -4.44 -8.08 13.20
N PRO A 762 -3.24 -8.60 13.44
CA PRO A 762 -2.48 -9.36 12.44
C PRO A 762 -3.21 -10.62 11.96
N LYS A 763 -4.03 -11.22 12.81
CA LYS A 763 -4.76 -12.47 12.47
C LYS A 763 -5.98 -12.25 11.57
N GLY A 764 -6.33 -11.01 11.25
CA GLY A 764 -7.51 -10.69 10.45
C GLY A 764 -7.21 -10.17 9.05
N TRP A 765 -5.95 -9.84 8.76
CA TRP A 765 -5.53 -9.33 7.46
C TRP A 765 -5.35 -10.45 6.42
N TYR A 766 -4.65 -11.52 6.79
CA TYR A 766 -4.52 -12.72 5.98
C TYR A 766 -5.38 -13.83 6.54
N THR A 767 -5.87 -14.73 5.70
CA THR A 767 -6.70 -15.85 6.10
C THR A 767 -6.34 -17.12 5.33
N GLY A 768 -6.35 -18.27 6.01
CA GLY A 768 -6.27 -19.55 5.31
C GLY A 768 -7.54 -19.84 4.51
N THR A 769 -7.42 -20.76 3.59
CA THR A 769 -8.51 -21.21 2.70
C THR A 769 -8.77 -22.70 2.88
N PRO A 770 -9.39 -23.14 4.01
CA PRO A 770 -9.49 -24.57 4.37
C PRO A 770 -10.24 -25.44 3.34
N TYR A 771 -11.09 -24.81 2.52
CA TYR A 771 -11.82 -25.51 1.45
C TYR A 771 -11.29 -25.18 0.03
N GLY A 772 -10.17 -24.45 -0.05
CA GLY A 772 -9.61 -23.94 -1.29
C GLY A 772 -10.15 -22.58 -1.72
N PRO A 773 -9.68 -22.07 -2.87
CA PRO A 773 -10.16 -20.80 -3.43
C PRO A 773 -11.65 -20.80 -3.72
N VAL A 774 -12.31 -19.70 -3.45
CA VAL A 774 -13.70 -19.43 -3.79
C VAL A 774 -13.79 -18.11 -4.57
N ASP A 775 -14.71 -17.97 -5.49
CA ASP A 775 -14.94 -16.70 -6.18
C ASP A 775 -16.14 -15.95 -5.59
N LEU A 776 -15.97 -14.64 -5.40
CA LEU A 776 -17.12 -13.75 -5.25
C LEU A 776 -17.53 -13.31 -6.66
N LEU A 777 -18.45 -14.07 -7.25
CA LEU A 777 -18.80 -13.99 -8.66
C LEU A 777 -19.97 -13.05 -8.88
N PRO A 778 -19.89 -12.07 -9.79
CA PRO A 778 -21.06 -11.31 -10.23
C PRO A 778 -22.14 -12.21 -10.81
N TRP A 779 -23.38 -11.84 -10.59
CA TRP A 779 -24.55 -12.56 -11.12
C TRP A 779 -24.46 -12.86 -12.62
N GLU A 780 -23.88 -11.97 -13.39
CA GLU A 780 -23.74 -12.06 -14.85
C GLU A 780 -22.79 -13.19 -15.28
N GLY A 781 -21.88 -13.61 -14.41
CA GLY A 781 -20.86 -14.59 -14.71
C GLY A 781 -21.39 -15.96 -15.13
N ASP A 782 -20.53 -16.75 -15.77
CA ASP A 782 -20.80 -18.16 -16.07
C ASP A 782 -20.67 -18.99 -14.78
N TRP A 783 -21.71 -19.75 -14.44
CA TRP A 783 -21.73 -20.60 -13.24
C TRP A 783 -21.26 -22.04 -13.54
N SER A 784 -21.18 -22.43 -14.81
CA SER A 784 -20.89 -23.80 -15.21
C SER A 784 -19.56 -24.38 -14.66
N PRO A 785 -18.51 -23.57 -14.41
CA PRO A 785 -17.27 -24.08 -13.85
C PRO A 785 -17.33 -24.46 -12.36
N TYR A 786 -18.36 -23.99 -11.64
CA TYR A 786 -18.48 -24.18 -10.19
C TYR A 786 -19.40 -25.34 -9.86
N ARG A 787 -18.99 -26.20 -8.91
CA ARG A 787 -19.85 -27.28 -8.38
C ARG A 787 -20.99 -26.75 -7.53
N ALA A 788 -20.72 -25.64 -6.81
CA ALA A 788 -21.73 -24.98 -6.01
C ALA A 788 -21.68 -23.45 -6.17
N VAL A 789 -22.84 -22.83 -6.19
CA VAL A 789 -22.99 -21.36 -6.08
C VAL A 789 -23.98 -21.02 -4.99
N ALA A 790 -23.68 -19.96 -4.23
CA ALA A 790 -24.53 -19.49 -3.13
C ALA A 790 -24.80 -18.00 -3.25
N LEU A 791 -26.07 -17.58 -3.13
CA LEU A 791 -26.43 -16.16 -2.99
C LEU A 791 -26.31 -15.75 -1.52
N LEU A 792 -25.70 -14.58 -1.27
CA LEU A 792 -25.52 -14.06 0.09
C LEU A 792 -26.24 -12.72 0.30
N GLY A 793 -25.83 -11.69 -0.45
CA GLY A 793 -26.24 -10.30 -0.26
C GLY A 793 -27.38 -9.84 -1.17
N TRP A 794 -27.44 -8.56 -1.43
CA TRP A 794 -28.48 -7.95 -2.25
C TRP A 794 -28.58 -8.57 -3.65
N HIS A 795 -29.80 -8.90 -4.06
CA HIS A 795 -30.08 -9.28 -5.43
C HIS A 795 -31.48 -8.79 -5.83
N THR A 796 -31.59 -8.21 -7.03
CA THR A 796 -32.88 -7.90 -7.65
C THR A 796 -33.17 -8.92 -8.75
N TYR A 797 -34.16 -9.76 -8.51
CA TYR A 797 -34.64 -10.77 -9.46
C TYR A 797 -35.23 -10.11 -10.70
N ARG A 798 -34.92 -10.68 -11.86
CA ARG A 798 -35.48 -10.27 -13.17
C ARG A 798 -36.04 -11.46 -13.93
N PRO A 799 -36.96 -11.24 -14.87
CA PRO A 799 -37.40 -12.29 -15.79
C PRO A 799 -36.20 -12.98 -16.47
N GLY A 800 -36.23 -14.31 -16.52
CA GLY A 800 -35.12 -15.13 -17.06
C GLY A 800 -34.09 -15.59 -16.02
N ASP A 801 -34.09 -15.03 -14.81
CA ASP A 801 -33.17 -15.47 -13.75
C ASP A 801 -33.49 -16.92 -13.31
N GLY A 802 -34.77 -17.27 -13.22
CA GLY A 802 -35.21 -18.62 -12.92
C GLY A 802 -34.72 -19.66 -13.94
N GLU A 803 -34.68 -19.29 -15.21
CA GLU A 803 -34.16 -20.15 -16.28
C GLU A 803 -32.65 -20.38 -16.18
N LYS A 804 -31.91 -19.33 -15.83
CA LYS A 804 -30.46 -19.43 -15.55
C LYS A 804 -30.21 -20.39 -14.39
N MET A 805 -30.91 -20.22 -13.27
CA MET A 805 -30.80 -21.08 -12.10
C MET A 805 -31.13 -22.53 -12.44
N LEU A 806 -32.25 -22.77 -13.11
CA LEU A 806 -32.70 -24.10 -13.48
C LEU A 806 -31.70 -24.81 -14.42
N ARG A 807 -31.17 -24.08 -15.39
CA ARG A 807 -30.17 -24.62 -16.31
C ARG A 807 -28.92 -25.07 -15.57
N TYR A 808 -28.42 -24.23 -14.70
CA TYR A 808 -27.24 -24.55 -13.89
C TYR A 808 -27.44 -25.82 -13.04
N VAL A 809 -28.58 -25.91 -12.37
CA VAL A 809 -28.89 -27.08 -11.51
C VAL A 809 -29.06 -28.35 -12.38
N ARG A 810 -29.75 -28.26 -13.52
CA ARG A 810 -29.91 -29.42 -14.46
C ARG A 810 -28.58 -29.96 -14.96
N GLN A 811 -27.58 -29.11 -15.10
CA GLN A 811 -26.22 -29.47 -15.54
C GLN A 811 -25.34 -30.07 -14.41
N GLY A 812 -25.87 -30.24 -13.20
CA GLY A 812 -25.14 -30.86 -12.09
C GLY A 812 -24.70 -29.89 -11.00
N GLY A 813 -24.98 -28.60 -11.14
CA GLY A 813 -24.62 -27.60 -10.14
C GLY A 813 -25.49 -27.68 -8.87
N THR A 814 -24.92 -27.30 -7.75
CA THR A 814 -25.64 -27.09 -6.48
C THR A 814 -25.88 -25.62 -6.22
N LEU A 815 -27.15 -25.21 -6.12
CA LEU A 815 -27.55 -23.84 -5.87
C LEU A 815 -28.04 -23.66 -4.44
N LEU A 816 -27.49 -22.67 -3.69
CA LEU A 816 -28.01 -22.26 -2.39
C LEU A 816 -28.58 -20.86 -2.49
N LEU A 817 -29.84 -20.67 -2.13
CA LEU A 817 -30.52 -19.38 -2.13
C LEU A 817 -31.61 -19.27 -1.06
N GLY A 818 -31.91 -18.03 -0.65
CA GLY A 818 -33.05 -17.69 0.17
C GLY A 818 -34.18 -17.05 -0.64
N LYS A 819 -35.40 -17.08 -0.11
CA LYS A 819 -36.59 -16.43 -0.70
C LYS A 819 -36.34 -14.93 -0.96
N ARG A 820 -35.57 -14.27 -0.09
CA ARG A 820 -35.23 -12.86 -0.23
C ARG A 820 -34.45 -12.55 -1.51
N HIS A 821 -33.69 -13.51 -2.03
CA HIS A 821 -32.96 -13.35 -3.29
C HIS A 821 -33.86 -13.42 -4.56
N LEU A 822 -35.14 -13.78 -4.36
CA LEU A 822 -36.16 -13.75 -5.44
C LEU A 822 -36.94 -12.42 -5.45
N ASN A 823 -36.48 -11.42 -4.69
CA ASN A 823 -37.10 -10.11 -4.62
C ASN A 823 -36.96 -9.34 -5.93
N THR A 824 -38.06 -8.81 -6.45
CA THR A 824 -38.07 -7.95 -7.65
C THR A 824 -37.97 -6.47 -7.33
N ALA A 825 -38.08 -6.09 -6.07
CA ALA A 825 -37.98 -4.70 -5.61
C ALA A 825 -36.59 -4.11 -5.89
N LEU A 826 -36.53 -2.83 -6.14
CA LEU A 826 -35.32 -2.07 -6.40
C LEU A 826 -34.91 -1.21 -5.19
N GLY A 827 -35.88 -0.73 -4.43
CA GLY A 827 -35.65 0.09 -3.25
C GLY A 827 -35.31 -0.75 -2.02
N ARG A 828 -34.40 -0.26 -1.20
CA ARG A 828 -33.89 -0.99 -0.02
C ARG A 828 -34.96 -1.19 1.07
N LEU A 829 -35.86 -0.23 1.24
CA LEU A 829 -36.96 -0.28 2.22
C LEU A 829 -38.25 -0.85 1.63
N GLU A 830 -38.26 -1.21 0.37
CA GLU A 830 -39.46 -1.82 -0.24
C GLU A 830 -39.73 -3.21 0.34
N PRO A 831 -41.02 -3.54 0.53
CA PRO A 831 -41.40 -4.88 0.92
C PRO A 831 -40.94 -5.95 -0.06
N LEU A 832 -40.74 -7.17 0.46
CA LEU A 832 -40.46 -8.33 -0.39
C LEU A 832 -41.54 -8.52 -1.46
N THR A 833 -41.18 -8.31 -2.70
CA THR A 833 -42.03 -8.52 -3.85
C THR A 833 -41.53 -9.70 -4.66
N LEU A 834 -42.27 -10.78 -4.74
CA LEU A 834 -41.85 -11.97 -5.45
C LEU A 834 -42.25 -11.89 -6.93
N PRO A 835 -41.47 -12.50 -7.84
CA PRO A 835 -41.82 -12.53 -9.27
C PRO A 835 -43.17 -13.20 -9.50
N PRO A 836 -43.83 -12.96 -10.64
CA PRO A 836 -45.04 -13.71 -11.01
C PRO A 836 -44.76 -15.22 -11.03
N GLN A 837 -45.79 -16.04 -11.18
CA GLN A 837 -45.61 -17.47 -11.38
C GLN A 837 -44.77 -17.71 -12.64
N GLU A 838 -43.66 -18.41 -12.48
CA GLU A 838 -42.76 -18.81 -13.56
C GLU A 838 -42.51 -20.31 -13.50
N GLU A 839 -42.68 -20.99 -14.63
CA GLU A 839 -42.50 -22.44 -14.77
C GLU A 839 -41.11 -22.88 -14.30
N ALA A 840 -40.05 -22.07 -14.60
CA ALA A 840 -38.69 -22.38 -14.22
C ALA A 840 -38.53 -22.41 -12.69
N LEU A 841 -39.10 -21.45 -11.96
CA LEU A 841 -39.07 -21.41 -10.50
C LEU A 841 -39.89 -22.52 -9.85
N GLU A 842 -41.07 -22.83 -10.40
CA GLU A 842 -41.88 -23.95 -9.95
C GLU A 842 -41.18 -25.29 -10.14
N THR A 843 -40.51 -25.46 -11.27
CA THR A 843 -39.70 -26.64 -11.55
C THR A 843 -38.56 -26.76 -10.59
N LEU A 844 -37.83 -25.66 -10.37
CA LEU A 844 -36.65 -25.62 -9.53
C LEU A 844 -36.98 -25.78 -8.04
N LEU A 845 -37.97 -25.04 -7.53
CA LEU A 845 -38.28 -24.89 -6.11
C LEU A 845 -39.50 -25.70 -5.63
N GLY A 846 -40.30 -26.19 -6.58
CA GLY A 846 -41.58 -26.86 -6.33
C GLY A 846 -42.77 -25.89 -6.35
N LYS A 847 -43.96 -26.35 -6.71
CA LYS A 847 -45.16 -25.52 -6.88
C LYS A 847 -45.50 -24.63 -5.68
N GLU A 848 -45.22 -25.10 -4.46
CA GLU A 848 -45.54 -24.40 -3.22
C GLU A 848 -44.38 -23.55 -2.66
N TRP A 849 -43.39 -23.21 -3.47
CA TRP A 849 -42.22 -22.51 -3.00
C TRP A 849 -42.52 -21.18 -2.29
N ARG A 850 -43.57 -20.50 -2.69
CA ARG A 850 -44.00 -19.21 -2.10
C ARG A 850 -44.41 -19.32 -0.63
N ASN A 851 -45.04 -20.43 -0.28
CA ASN A 851 -45.61 -20.70 1.05
C ASN A 851 -44.85 -21.78 1.82
N ALA A 852 -43.70 -22.17 1.31
CA ALA A 852 -42.87 -23.19 1.95
C ALA A 852 -42.41 -22.74 3.34
N THR A 853 -42.16 -23.71 4.22
CA THR A 853 -41.61 -23.49 5.56
C THR A 853 -40.39 -24.44 5.74
N GLY A 854 -39.36 -23.99 6.38
CA GLY A 854 -38.12 -24.75 6.61
C GLY A 854 -37.28 -24.94 5.34
N LEU A 855 -36.03 -25.32 5.55
CA LEU A 855 -35.09 -25.61 4.46
C LEU A 855 -35.64 -26.70 3.52
N ARG A 856 -35.60 -26.46 2.24
CA ARG A 856 -35.94 -27.45 1.22
C ARG A 856 -34.71 -27.80 0.37
N GLU A 857 -34.47 -29.09 0.23
CA GLU A 857 -33.50 -29.64 -0.70
C GLU A 857 -34.24 -30.39 -1.81
N ARG A 858 -34.00 -30.05 -3.06
CA ARG A 858 -34.64 -30.65 -4.21
C ARG A 858 -33.64 -30.99 -5.28
N GLN A 859 -33.75 -32.20 -5.80
CA GLN A 859 -32.99 -32.64 -6.98
C GLN A 859 -33.72 -32.19 -8.24
N GLU A 860 -32.97 -31.66 -9.20
CA GLU A 860 -33.47 -31.34 -10.55
C GLU A 860 -32.38 -31.61 -11.59
N GLY A 861 -32.65 -32.54 -12.49
CA GLY A 861 -31.64 -33.05 -13.43
C GLY A 861 -30.49 -33.73 -12.67
N GLN A 862 -29.26 -33.31 -12.94
CA GLN A 862 -28.05 -33.88 -12.33
C GLN A 862 -27.62 -33.15 -11.03
N GLY A 863 -28.23 -31.99 -10.75
CA GLY A 863 -27.87 -31.14 -9.62
C GLY A 863 -29.01 -30.98 -8.64
N ARG A 864 -28.86 -30.05 -7.71
CA ARG A 864 -29.79 -29.79 -6.63
C ARG A 864 -29.87 -28.32 -6.25
N VAL A 865 -30.99 -27.95 -5.62
CA VAL A 865 -31.18 -26.65 -5.02
C VAL A 865 -31.44 -26.78 -3.51
N LEU A 866 -30.79 -25.94 -2.72
CA LEU A 866 -31.09 -25.71 -1.31
C LEU A 866 -31.80 -24.36 -1.19
N TYR A 867 -33.06 -24.38 -0.80
CA TYR A 867 -33.91 -23.20 -0.74
C TYR A 867 -34.38 -22.91 0.67
N PHE A 868 -34.05 -21.70 1.15
CA PHE A 868 -34.51 -21.14 2.41
C PHE A 868 -35.74 -20.26 2.19
N PRO A 869 -36.91 -20.68 2.62
CA PRO A 869 -38.16 -19.96 2.32
C PRO A 869 -38.43 -18.77 3.25
N SER A 870 -37.55 -18.45 4.18
CA SER A 870 -37.63 -17.25 5.00
C SER A 870 -37.66 -15.98 4.17
N PRO A 871 -38.51 -14.99 4.51
CA PRO A 871 -38.53 -13.69 3.86
C PRO A 871 -37.30 -12.83 4.25
N GLU A 872 -36.50 -13.29 5.20
CA GLU A 872 -35.35 -12.58 5.75
C GLU A 872 -34.04 -12.87 4.98
N TRP A 873 -33.09 -11.95 5.10
CA TRP A 873 -31.74 -12.13 4.57
C TRP A 873 -30.95 -13.19 5.34
N PRO A 874 -29.93 -13.80 4.73
CA PRO A 874 -29.12 -14.82 5.41
C PRO A 874 -28.46 -14.38 6.72
N ALA A 875 -28.18 -13.09 6.91
CA ALA A 875 -27.63 -12.56 8.17
C ALA A 875 -28.66 -12.43 9.30
N HIS A 876 -29.96 -12.55 9.00
CA HIS A 876 -30.96 -12.47 10.05
C HIS A 876 -30.71 -13.55 11.12
N PRO A 877 -30.81 -13.23 12.44
CA PRO A 877 -30.47 -14.17 13.52
C PRO A 877 -31.15 -15.52 13.44
N GLU A 878 -32.39 -15.57 12.95
CA GLU A 878 -33.15 -16.83 12.79
C GLU A 878 -32.71 -17.68 11.58
N VAL A 879 -32.08 -17.05 10.58
CA VAL A 879 -31.66 -17.70 9.33
C VAL A 879 -30.18 -18.05 9.35
N LEU A 880 -29.35 -17.17 9.88
CA LEU A 880 -27.91 -17.21 9.84
C LEU A 880 -27.30 -18.58 10.23
N PRO A 881 -27.71 -19.23 11.37
CA PRO A 881 -27.10 -20.49 11.75
C PRO A 881 -27.34 -21.60 10.73
N ALA A 882 -28.60 -21.73 10.27
CA ALA A 882 -28.97 -22.78 9.32
C ALA A 882 -28.37 -22.53 7.91
N TYR A 883 -28.38 -21.27 7.46
CA TYR A 883 -27.78 -20.89 6.18
C TYR A 883 -26.26 -21.10 6.18
N GLY A 884 -25.61 -20.73 7.29
CA GLY A 884 -24.17 -20.95 7.49
C GLY A 884 -23.80 -22.44 7.50
N GLN A 885 -24.60 -23.28 8.17
CA GLN A 885 -24.39 -24.74 8.16
C GLN A 885 -24.57 -25.32 6.76
N ALA A 886 -25.57 -24.85 5.99
CA ALA A 886 -25.76 -25.28 4.61
C ALA A 886 -24.57 -24.88 3.74
N LEU A 887 -24.09 -23.65 3.86
CA LEU A 887 -22.92 -23.18 3.11
C LEU A 887 -21.65 -23.96 3.46
N GLN A 888 -21.42 -24.23 4.76
CA GLN A 888 -20.29 -25.02 5.22
C GLN A 888 -20.36 -26.48 4.69
N ARG A 889 -21.57 -27.06 4.68
CA ARG A 889 -21.79 -28.38 4.07
C ARG A 889 -21.41 -28.37 2.60
N LEU A 890 -21.85 -27.36 1.85
CA LEU A 890 -21.51 -27.22 0.43
C LEU A 890 -20.01 -27.07 0.20
N ALA A 891 -19.33 -26.22 0.97
CA ALA A 891 -17.89 -26.02 0.89
C ALA A 891 -17.13 -27.33 1.10
N ARG A 892 -17.54 -28.12 2.12
CA ARG A 892 -16.96 -29.44 2.41
C ARG A 892 -17.23 -30.45 1.30
N GLU A 893 -18.44 -30.51 0.77
CA GLU A 893 -18.79 -31.42 -0.33
C GLU A 893 -18.01 -31.10 -1.62
N CYS A 894 -17.82 -29.81 -1.91
CA CYS A 894 -16.98 -29.39 -3.03
C CYS A 894 -15.53 -29.84 -2.84
N ALA A 895 -14.95 -29.62 -1.66
CA ALA A 895 -13.59 -30.06 -1.36
C ALA A 895 -13.44 -31.61 -1.45
N LEU A 896 -14.36 -32.36 -0.86
CA LEU A 896 -14.38 -33.83 -0.93
C LEU A 896 -14.50 -34.35 -2.37
N ALA A 897 -15.25 -33.68 -3.22
CA ALA A 897 -15.37 -34.07 -4.63
C ALA A 897 -14.04 -33.90 -5.38
N GLU A 898 -13.22 -32.94 -4.99
CA GLU A 898 -11.91 -32.67 -5.58
C GLU A 898 -10.84 -33.68 -5.10
N GLU A 899 -10.99 -34.27 -3.90
CA GLU A 899 -10.04 -35.24 -3.33
C GLU A 899 -9.79 -36.46 -4.23
N ARG A 900 -10.72 -36.82 -5.10
CA ARG A 900 -10.53 -37.90 -6.06
C ARG A 900 -9.39 -37.63 -7.03
N GLN A 901 -9.23 -36.35 -7.43
CA GLN A 901 -8.18 -35.93 -8.34
C GLN A 901 -6.95 -35.38 -7.60
N GLY A 902 -7.08 -35.16 -6.35
CA GLY A 902 -6.09 -34.58 -5.46
C GLY A 902 -6.56 -33.23 -4.91
N TRP A 903 -6.59 -33.08 -3.61
CA TRP A 903 -6.97 -31.86 -2.93
C TRP A 903 -6.23 -31.67 -1.62
N ILE A 904 -6.17 -30.43 -1.12
CA ILE A 904 -5.54 -30.11 0.16
C ILE A 904 -6.60 -30.00 1.24
N ARG A 905 -6.39 -30.73 2.34
CA ARG A 905 -7.05 -30.46 3.63
C ARG A 905 -6.12 -29.60 4.46
N ALA A 906 -6.52 -28.37 4.69
CA ALA A 906 -5.78 -27.40 5.49
C ALA A 906 -6.65 -26.86 6.63
N ASN A 907 -6.00 -26.20 7.57
CA ASN A 907 -6.67 -25.40 8.58
C ASN A 907 -6.68 -23.91 8.19
N GLU A 908 -7.15 -23.07 9.08
CA GLU A 908 -7.22 -21.61 8.91
C GLU A 908 -5.86 -20.89 8.90
N ASP A 909 -4.76 -21.62 9.09
CA ASP A 909 -3.39 -21.08 9.08
C ASP A 909 -2.70 -21.24 7.72
N VAL A 910 -3.34 -21.93 6.79
CA VAL A 910 -2.76 -22.22 5.47
C VAL A 910 -3.70 -21.70 4.38
N GLU A 911 -3.19 -20.81 3.58
CA GLU A 911 -3.75 -20.47 2.27
C GLU A 911 -3.20 -21.45 1.24
N PHE A 912 -4.05 -21.99 0.35
CA PHE A 912 -3.58 -22.82 -0.74
C PHE A 912 -4.33 -22.55 -2.04
N ALA A 913 -3.66 -22.84 -3.14
CA ALA A 913 -4.21 -22.80 -4.48
C ALA A 913 -3.86 -24.09 -5.24
N ALA A 914 -4.80 -24.60 -6.01
CA ALA A 914 -4.63 -25.75 -6.90
C ALA A 914 -4.71 -25.32 -8.36
N TYR A 915 -3.69 -25.61 -9.14
CA TYR A 915 -3.64 -25.34 -10.57
C TYR A 915 -3.67 -26.66 -11.35
N GLU A 916 -4.68 -26.82 -12.20
CA GLU A 916 -4.90 -28.02 -13.01
C GLU A 916 -4.47 -27.79 -14.46
N GLN A 917 -3.59 -28.65 -14.96
CA GLN A 917 -3.13 -28.69 -16.33
C GLN A 917 -4.09 -29.46 -17.23
N GLU A 918 -3.96 -29.34 -18.54
CA GLU A 918 -4.84 -30.00 -19.53
C GLU A 918 -4.79 -31.53 -19.45
N ASP A 919 -3.69 -32.10 -19.02
CA ASP A 919 -3.51 -33.54 -18.81
C ASP A 919 -4.09 -34.06 -17.48
N GLY A 920 -4.65 -33.16 -16.66
CA GLY A 920 -5.20 -33.45 -15.35
C GLY A 920 -4.17 -33.48 -14.22
N HIS A 921 -2.92 -33.13 -14.50
CA HIS A 921 -1.90 -32.95 -13.47
C HIS A 921 -2.24 -31.70 -12.64
N ARG A 922 -2.14 -31.81 -11.30
CA ARG A 922 -2.38 -30.70 -10.39
C ARG A 922 -1.11 -30.28 -9.65
N CYS A 923 -0.89 -28.99 -9.59
CA CYS A 923 0.16 -28.39 -8.77
C CYS A 923 -0.49 -27.54 -7.67
N PHE A 924 -0.10 -27.80 -6.44
CA PHE A 924 -0.59 -27.10 -5.26
C PHE A 924 0.49 -26.17 -4.73
N TYR A 925 0.10 -24.93 -4.46
CA TYR A 925 0.92 -23.93 -3.80
C TYR A 925 0.32 -23.64 -2.44
N LEU A 926 1.11 -23.82 -1.37
CA LEU A 926 0.67 -23.67 0.01
C LEU A 926 1.48 -22.57 0.68
N LEU A 927 0.79 -21.66 1.33
CA LEU A 927 1.37 -20.52 2.05
C LEU A 927 0.92 -20.55 3.50
N ASN A 928 1.88 -20.52 4.42
CA ASN A 928 1.64 -20.37 5.84
C ASN A 928 1.47 -18.89 6.17
N ILE A 929 0.30 -18.51 6.66
CA ILE A 929 -0.04 -17.11 6.94
C ILE A 929 0.24 -16.67 8.39
N ARG A 930 0.91 -17.48 9.18
CA ARG A 930 1.17 -17.23 10.61
C ARG A 930 2.30 -16.22 10.85
N TRP A 931 2.22 -15.05 10.28
CA TRP A 931 3.28 -14.06 10.44
C TRP A 931 3.38 -13.46 11.86
N TRP A 932 2.34 -13.61 12.70
CA TRP A 932 2.34 -13.15 14.09
C TRP A 932 3.19 -14.01 15.05
N ASP A 933 3.43 -15.29 14.75
CA ASP A 933 4.22 -16.19 15.59
C ASP A 933 5.21 -17.08 14.82
N ARG A 934 5.17 -17.06 13.50
CA ARG A 934 6.07 -17.73 12.56
C ARG A 934 6.19 -19.25 12.74
N ARG A 935 5.23 -19.87 13.41
CA ARG A 935 5.24 -21.33 13.58
C ARG A 935 4.84 -22.03 12.30
N SER A 936 5.40 -23.22 12.06
CA SER A 936 4.95 -24.08 10.96
C SER A 936 3.47 -24.41 11.10
N ALA A 937 2.80 -24.52 9.97
CA ALA A 937 1.43 -25.03 9.86
C ALA A 937 1.46 -26.44 9.26
N ARG A 938 0.32 -27.12 9.22
CA ARG A 938 0.18 -28.46 8.64
C ARG A 938 -0.93 -28.49 7.61
N ALA A 939 -0.69 -29.25 6.55
CA ALA A 939 -1.67 -29.53 5.52
C ALA A 939 -1.57 -31.00 5.10
N THR A 940 -2.64 -31.56 4.54
CA THR A 940 -2.66 -32.94 4.06
C THR A 940 -3.11 -32.95 2.61
N LEU A 941 -2.27 -33.45 1.71
CA LEU A 941 -2.65 -33.76 0.34
C LEU A 941 -3.39 -35.12 0.36
N VAL A 942 -4.61 -35.13 -0.16
CA VAL A 942 -5.47 -36.29 -0.29
C VAL A 942 -5.73 -36.59 -1.75
N GLN A 943 -5.47 -37.81 -2.19
CA GLN A 943 -5.82 -38.28 -3.53
C GLN A 943 -6.44 -39.68 -3.46
N GLY A 944 -7.75 -39.77 -3.62
CA GLY A 944 -8.51 -41.00 -3.41
C GLY A 944 -8.37 -41.49 -1.99
N SER A 945 -7.73 -42.66 -1.82
CA SER A 945 -7.46 -43.24 -0.50
C SER A 945 -6.07 -42.90 0.08
N THR A 946 -5.25 -42.17 -0.66
CA THR A 946 -3.89 -41.80 -0.27
C THR A 946 -3.89 -40.46 0.44
N GLU A 947 -3.26 -40.40 1.60
CA GLU A 947 -3.07 -39.18 2.36
C GLU A 947 -1.58 -38.94 2.63
N ARG A 948 -1.13 -37.70 2.42
CA ARG A 948 0.24 -37.26 2.72
C ARG A 948 0.19 -35.97 3.50
N THR A 949 0.54 -36.02 4.79
CA THR A 949 0.66 -34.79 5.60
C THR A 949 2.03 -34.16 5.41
N VAL A 950 2.06 -32.83 5.30
CA VAL A 950 3.26 -32.03 5.15
C VAL A 950 3.27 -30.88 6.15
N GLU A 951 4.45 -30.46 6.56
CA GLU A 951 4.66 -29.20 7.25
C GLU A 951 4.78 -28.08 6.22
N VAL A 952 4.11 -26.96 6.49
CA VAL A 952 4.18 -25.73 5.69
C VAL A 952 4.96 -24.71 6.52
N PRO A 953 6.24 -24.48 6.21
CA PRO A 953 7.06 -23.53 6.94
C PRO A 953 6.57 -22.11 6.71
N PHE A 954 6.87 -21.22 7.66
CA PHE A 954 6.61 -19.79 7.46
C PHE A 954 7.68 -19.17 6.55
N GLY A 955 7.26 -18.25 5.70
CA GLY A 955 8.16 -17.50 4.83
C GLY A 955 8.54 -18.18 3.52
N GLU A 956 7.91 -19.28 3.19
CA GLU A 956 8.12 -20.03 1.95
C GLU A 956 6.78 -20.43 1.33
N ILE A 957 6.77 -20.61 0.01
CA ILE A 957 5.65 -21.21 -0.70
C ILE A 957 6.01 -22.67 -0.93
N LEU A 958 5.30 -23.58 -0.29
CA LEU A 958 5.49 -25.02 -0.50
C LEU A 958 4.74 -25.46 -1.76
N VAL A 959 5.44 -26.18 -2.65
CA VAL A 959 4.86 -26.70 -3.89
C VAL A 959 4.69 -28.22 -3.77
N LEU A 960 3.51 -28.74 -4.08
CA LEU A 960 3.21 -30.15 -4.14
C LEU A 960 2.63 -30.51 -5.51
N GLU A 961 3.20 -31.52 -6.13
CA GLU A 961 2.69 -32.03 -7.41
C GLU A 961 1.84 -33.27 -7.19
N CYS A 962 0.75 -33.36 -7.91
CA CYS A 962 -0.19 -34.47 -7.86
C CYS A 962 -0.52 -34.92 -9.31
N PRO A 963 0.01 -36.04 -9.75
CA PRO A 963 -0.30 -36.59 -11.06
C PRO A 963 -1.78 -37.00 -11.13
N PRO A 964 -2.38 -37.04 -12.32
CA PRO A 964 -3.75 -37.52 -12.47
C PRO A 964 -3.85 -38.98 -11.95
N PRO A 965 -4.98 -39.35 -11.34
CA PRO A 965 -5.19 -40.72 -10.92
C PRO A 965 -5.06 -41.69 -12.12
N PRO A 966 -4.52 -42.89 -11.92
CA PRO A 966 -4.40 -43.85 -13.00
C PRO A 966 -5.78 -44.05 -13.66
N ARG A 967 -5.82 -44.01 -14.98
CA ARG A 967 -7.06 -44.30 -15.73
C ARG A 967 -7.41 -45.76 -15.42
N GLY A 968 -8.45 -45.95 -14.63
CA GLY A 968 -9.01 -47.25 -14.29
C GLY A 968 -9.65 -47.97 -15.49
#